data_a8fc0d44ada4ffa6570d47082d2c96e5
#
_entry.id   a8fc0d44ada4ffa6570d47082d2c96e5
#
_cell.length_a   1.000
_cell.length_b   1.000
_cell.length_c   1.000
_cell.angle_alpha   90.00
_cell.angle_beta   90.00
_cell.angle_gamma   90.00
#
_symmetry.space_group_name_H-M   'P 1'
#
loop_
_entity.id
_entity.type
_entity.pdbx_description
1 polymer ?
#
loop_
_entity_poly.entity_id
_entity_poly.type
_entity_poly.pdbx_seq_one_letter_code
_entity_poly.pdbx_strand_id
1 'polypeptide(L)'
;MKSLFNEKEARAFVGKYGSLPEALSLRLYTSRLIGKNSNLVLHGGGNTSVKLKTKNILGEDQEIVYVKGSGIDLATIEPEGLVGMDLSPLRRLRTLQAISDEDMDNQLKIRKTNALSPDPSVEALLHAFLPPRYVDHSHADSILVLTHLKDGEVHLREALGPRVGILPYIHSGLPLAKAVAEIYERIGAVEAIVVLYHGIFTFGDDVRTSYERMIEYVSRAESYIKKRCAGKSPVIHRKKIKPLKDHRSSASRMVNVIRGTCAFPAADGSLQRWYTVVRDGTEMKDISRSEEAEGMCGSGVLTPDHTIRTKNRAVYLREVSEDDEELRKKVSQSVNQFKTAYDHTFSEQVKKKRIAREKLDPYPRVFLAAGIGLVTVGMTREAARVAADIAEHTLMAKLRAKGVGEYLPISDSDVFDMEYWSLQQKKLGKTVPPLLQGQVAVITGGGGAIGLGIAEQLLAHGAAVVLCDIDAARLKKVHSILSTKYGDSNLEQATFDVTDFKSLDQAFAEISRRLGGIDLLVPNAGIAHVARIEDLAPEKFDQVMAVNLKGTFNVIKASVPVFRRQGTGGNIVVISSKNVFDPGAAFGAYSASKAAAHQLSKVAALELAELGVRVNMVNPDAIFGDAEVSSRLWELVGPERMKSRGLDPEGLREYYRQRNLLKARVLAEHVGNAVVFFASDQTPTTGATLPVDGGVPAAFPR
;
A
#
# COMPACT_ATOMS: atom_id res chain seq x y z
N MET A 1 26.07 13.03 -4.34
CA MET A 1 25.14 13.28 -3.20
C MET A 1 25.69 14.41 -2.33
N LYS A 2 24.82 15.14 -1.59
CA LYS A 2 25.26 16.25 -0.70
C LYS A 2 24.90 15.89 0.74
N SER A 3 25.81 16.16 1.69
CA SER A 3 25.51 16.00 3.12
C SER A 3 24.36 16.93 3.54
N LEU A 4 23.48 16.41 4.37
CA LEU A 4 22.36 17.12 5.01
C LEU A 4 22.60 17.31 6.52
N PHE A 5 23.78 16.94 7.03
CA PHE A 5 24.09 17.13 8.44
C PHE A 5 24.18 18.62 8.79
N ASN A 6 23.47 19.03 9.81
CA ASN A 6 23.42 20.41 10.28
C ASN A 6 23.57 20.44 11.81
N GLU A 7 24.60 21.12 12.30
CA GLU A 7 24.90 21.20 13.74
C GLU A 7 23.77 21.81 14.59
N LYS A 8 23.09 22.84 14.05
CA LYS A 8 21.97 23.49 14.75
C LYS A 8 20.77 22.55 14.90
N GLU A 9 20.46 21.82 13.84
CA GLU A 9 19.39 20.82 13.85
C GLU A 9 19.73 19.64 14.75
N ALA A 10 20.97 19.16 14.71
CA ALA A 10 21.46 18.08 15.58
C ALA A 10 21.31 18.47 17.06
N ARG A 11 21.70 19.68 17.46
CA ARG A 11 21.52 20.20 18.82
C ARG A 11 20.04 20.33 19.20
N ALA A 12 19.21 20.85 18.29
CA ALA A 12 17.78 20.95 18.52
C ALA A 12 17.14 19.55 18.73
N PHE A 13 17.63 18.55 17.99
CA PHE A 13 17.19 17.17 18.11
C PHE A 13 17.57 16.56 19.47
N VAL A 14 18.79 16.83 19.97
CA VAL A 14 19.22 16.45 21.32
C VAL A 14 18.31 17.12 22.37
N GLY A 15 17.99 18.40 22.21
CA GLY A 15 17.06 19.10 23.10
C GLY A 15 15.66 18.50 23.12
N LYS A 16 15.14 18.09 21.94
CA LYS A 16 13.83 17.43 21.82
C LYS A 16 13.74 16.13 22.61
N TYR A 17 14.82 15.36 22.65
CA TYR A 17 14.89 14.05 23.31
C TYR A 17 15.80 14.11 24.55
N GLY A 18 15.74 15.20 25.33
CA GLY A 18 16.64 15.48 26.47
C GLY A 18 16.65 14.42 27.58
N SER A 19 15.69 13.50 27.62
CA SER A 19 15.69 12.34 28.53
C SER A 19 16.59 11.19 28.06
N LEU A 20 17.05 11.23 26.82
CA LEU A 20 17.93 10.20 26.25
C LEU A 20 19.40 10.61 26.35
N PRO A 21 20.34 9.64 26.37
CA PRO A 21 21.75 9.94 26.17
C PRO A 21 21.96 10.70 24.86
N GLU A 22 22.77 11.78 24.88
CA GLU A 22 23.04 12.61 23.71
C GLU A 22 23.44 11.79 22.48
N ALA A 23 24.32 10.81 22.66
CA ALA A 23 24.78 9.93 21.57
C ALA A 23 23.61 9.14 20.90
N LEU A 24 22.58 8.78 21.66
CA LEU A 24 21.40 8.09 21.13
C LEU A 24 20.50 9.06 20.35
N SER A 25 20.32 10.29 20.87
CA SER A 25 19.58 11.35 20.18
C SER A 25 20.23 11.75 18.86
N LEU A 26 21.57 11.88 18.85
CA LEU A 26 22.33 12.14 17.62
C LEU A 26 22.25 10.96 16.63
N ARG A 27 22.22 9.72 17.14
CA ARG A 27 22.02 8.52 16.30
C ARG A 27 20.66 8.53 15.63
N LEU A 28 19.59 8.90 16.34
CA LEU A 28 18.26 9.07 15.76
C LEU A 28 18.25 10.14 14.65
N TYR A 29 18.90 11.28 14.90
CA TYR A 29 19.01 12.36 13.91
C TYR A 29 19.66 11.87 12.61
N THR A 30 20.85 11.26 12.67
CA THR A 30 21.54 10.78 11.47
C THR A 30 20.84 9.60 10.81
N SER A 31 20.17 8.72 11.57
CA SER A 31 19.33 7.67 11.04
C SER A 31 18.21 8.24 10.16
N ARG A 32 17.56 9.31 10.63
CA ARG A 32 16.52 9.99 9.83
C ARG A 32 17.08 10.69 8.60
N LEU A 33 18.31 11.22 8.64
CA LEU A 33 18.96 11.78 7.46
C LEU A 33 19.22 10.71 6.38
N ILE A 34 19.67 9.53 6.79
CA ILE A 34 19.85 8.38 5.89
C ILE A 34 18.50 7.93 5.32
N GLY A 35 17.50 7.73 6.20
CA GLY A 35 16.18 7.23 5.82
C GLY A 35 15.39 8.17 4.90
N LYS A 36 15.56 9.48 5.03
CA LYS A 36 14.92 10.46 4.14
C LYS A 36 15.44 10.46 2.71
N ASN A 37 16.57 9.82 2.45
CA ASN A 37 17.15 9.75 1.12
C ASN A 37 16.91 8.37 0.49
N SER A 38 15.93 8.28 -0.41
CA SER A 38 15.56 7.04 -1.09
C SER A 38 16.68 6.42 -1.93
N ASN A 39 17.69 7.20 -2.34
CA ASN A 39 18.88 6.65 -3.00
C ASN A 39 19.87 5.96 -2.04
N LEU A 40 19.68 6.10 -0.72
CA LEU A 40 20.45 5.40 0.30
C LEU A 40 19.71 4.16 0.80
N VAL A 41 18.44 4.32 1.17
CA VAL A 41 17.62 3.23 1.71
C VAL A 41 16.16 3.38 1.30
N LEU A 42 15.48 2.24 1.18
CA LEU A 42 14.04 2.16 0.93
C LEU A 42 13.37 1.32 2.03
N HIS A 43 12.22 1.79 2.51
CA HIS A 43 11.22 1.01 3.28
C HIS A 43 11.76 -0.03 4.27
N GLY A 44 12.31 0.42 5.38
CA GLY A 44 12.82 -0.46 6.43
C GLY A 44 14.14 -1.19 6.08
N GLY A 45 14.70 -0.95 4.88
CA GLY A 45 16.04 -1.36 4.48
C GLY A 45 17.12 -0.63 5.26
N GLY A 46 18.36 -1.11 5.18
CA GLY A 46 19.49 -0.57 5.92
C GLY A 46 19.28 -0.58 7.44
N ASN A 47 20.29 -0.23 8.19
CA ASN A 47 20.19 -0.08 9.65
C ASN A 47 21.36 0.75 10.19
N THR A 48 21.21 1.19 11.44
CA THR A 48 22.17 2.07 12.09
C THR A 48 22.32 1.66 13.55
N SER A 49 23.50 1.90 14.13
CA SER A 49 23.72 1.60 15.53
C SER A 49 24.61 2.59 16.26
N VAL A 50 24.53 2.54 17.58
CA VAL A 50 25.47 3.21 18.50
C VAL A 50 25.75 2.33 19.70
N LYS A 51 27.02 2.31 20.16
CA LYS A 51 27.46 1.60 21.35
C LYS A 51 27.64 2.60 22.50
N LEU A 52 27.05 2.29 23.65
CA LEU A 52 27.12 3.11 24.84
C LEU A 52 27.56 2.29 26.05
N LYS A 53 28.37 2.94 26.91
CA LYS A 53 28.60 2.46 28.25
C LYS A 53 27.57 3.09 29.18
N THR A 54 26.92 2.28 29.97
CA THR A 54 25.86 2.71 30.91
C THR A 54 25.90 1.86 32.17
N LYS A 55 25.08 2.20 33.14
CA LYS A 55 24.87 1.36 34.33
C LYS A 55 23.56 0.60 34.17
N ASN A 56 23.57 -0.68 34.57
CA ASN A 56 22.35 -1.48 34.66
C ASN A 56 21.55 -1.06 35.93
N ILE A 57 20.39 -1.72 36.12
CA ILE A 57 19.50 -1.42 37.29
C ILE A 57 20.16 -1.68 38.64
N LEU A 58 21.23 -2.50 38.68
CA LEU A 58 22.00 -2.79 39.88
C LEU A 58 23.19 -1.83 40.10
N GLY A 59 23.37 -0.85 39.19
CA GLY A 59 24.47 0.11 39.23
C GLY A 59 25.79 -0.41 38.63
N GLU A 60 25.81 -1.58 38.05
CA GLU A 60 26.98 -2.20 37.43
C GLU A 60 27.22 -1.65 36.01
N ASP A 61 28.48 -1.54 35.62
CA ASP A 61 28.85 -1.08 34.28
C ASP A 61 28.42 -2.10 33.19
N GLN A 62 27.73 -1.64 32.19
CA GLN A 62 27.21 -2.42 31.08
C GLN A 62 27.50 -1.72 29.74
N GLU A 63 27.94 -2.48 28.74
CA GLU A 63 28.01 -2.00 27.36
C GLU A 63 26.76 -2.42 26.60
N ILE A 64 26.06 -1.45 26.01
CA ILE A 64 24.85 -1.67 25.22
C ILE A 64 25.11 -1.26 23.77
N VAL A 65 24.68 -2.08 22.82
CA VAL A 65 24.52 -1.70 21.40
C VAL A 65 23.07 -1.42 21.13
N TYR A 66 22.75 -0.20 20.68
CA TYR A 66 21.45 0.17 20.17
C TYR A 66 21.45 0.01 18.65
N VAL A 67 20.59 -0.84 18.12
CA VAL A 67 20.45 -1.11 16.68
C VAL A 67 19.01 -0.89 16.25
N LYS A 68 18.79 -0.41 15.03
CA LYS A 68 17.46 -0.28 14.46
C LYS A 68 16.69 -1.61 14.52
N GLY A 69 15.45 -1.55 14.97
CA GLY A 69 14.53 -2.70 15.00
C GLY A 69 14.19 -3.22 13.60
N SER A 70 13.88 -4.50 13.50
CA SER A 70 13.52 -5.16 12.26
C SER A 70 12.27 -4.52 11.64
N GLY A 71 12.30 -4.20 10.34
CA GLY A 71 11.17 -3.63 9.60
C GLY A 71 10.88 -2.15 9.87
N ILE A 72 11.56 -1.50 10.83
CA ILE A 72 11.35 -0.08 11.13
C ILE A 72 11.98 0.79 10.04
N ASP A 73 11.27 1.82 9.61
CA ASP A 73 11.76 2.77 8.62
C ASP A 73 12.68 3.81 9.28
N LEU A 74 13.88 4.01 8.73
CA LEU A 74 14.85 4.98 9.22
C LEU A 74 14.36 6.43 9.08
N ALA A 75 13.53 6.74 8.08
CA ALA A 75 13.04 8.10 7.85
C ALA A 75 12.16 8.62 8.99
N THR A 76 11.47 7.72 9.67
CA THR A 76 10.49 8.04 10.73
C THR A 76 10.81 7.40 12.06
N ILE A 77 12.01 6.83 12.22
CA ILE A 77 12.42 6.12 13.43
C ILE A 77 12.29 7.00 14.69
N GLU A 78 11.64 6.48 15.70
CA GLU A 78 11.52 7.07 17.05
C GLU A 78 12.45 6.32 18.02
N PRO A 79 12.68 6.83 19.25
CA PRO A 79 13.59 6.20 20.23
C PRO A 79 13.35 4.72 20.45
N GLU A 80 12.09 4.31 20.53
CA GLU A 80 11.66 2.90 20.71
C GLU A 80 12.09 2.01 19.56
N GLY A 81 12.34 2.60 18.40
CA GLY A 81 12.83 1.91 17.20
C GLY A 81 14.31 1.56 17.25
N LEU A 82 15.09 2.09 18.20
CA LEU A 82 16.47 1.68 18.47
C LEU A 82 16.48 0.67 19.64
N VAL A 83 16.67 -0.59 19.32
CA VAL A 83 16.64 -1.70 20.28
C VAL A 83 17.99 -1.81 20.99
N GLY A 84 18.00 -1.56 22.30
CA GLY A 84 19.19 -1.75 23.15
C GLY A 84 19.41 -3.22 23.48
N MET A 85 20.63 -3.71 23.31
CA MET A 85 21.03 -5.09 23.63
C MET A 85 22.36 -5.10 24.38
N ASP A 86 22.50 -6.05 25.32
CA ASP A 86 23.77 -6.28 26.02
C ASP A 86 24.86 -6.74 25.03
N LEU A 87 25.89 -5.93 24.89
CA LEU A 87 26.92 -6.10 23.87
C LEU A 87 27.89 -7.25 24.20
N SER A 88 28.25 -7.44 25.47
CA SER A 88 29.26 -8.42 25.88
C SER A 88 28.86 -9.86 25.50
N PRO A 89 27.65 -10.36 25.84
CA PRO A 89 27.23 -11.69 25.42
C PRO A 89 27.10 -11.82 23.90
N LEU A 90 26.65 -10.77 23.17
CA LEU A 90 26.55 -10.82 21.73
C LEU A 90 27.93 -10.99 21.06
N ARG A 91 28.97 -10.27 21.53
CA ARG A 91 30.33 -10.43 21.01
C ARG A 91 30.89 -11.86 21.18
N ARG A 92 30.48 -12.54 22.25
CA ARG A 92 30.89 -13.94 22.49
C ARG A 92 30.32 -14.90 21.45
N LEU A 93 29.19 -14.59 20.79
CA LEU A 93 28.64 -15.43 19.72
C LEU A 93 29.57 -15.52 18.51
N ARG A 94 30.55 -14.62 18.36
CA ARG A 94 31.57 -14.68 17.31
C ARG A 94 32.42 -15.96 17.38
N THR A 95 32.56 -16.59 18.56
CA THR A 95 33.32 -17.83 18.74
C THR A 95 32.63 -19.06 18.15
N LEU A 96 31.29 -18.99 17.90
CA LEU A 96 30.55 -20.10 17.34
C LEU A 96 30.94 -20.34 15.88
N GLN A 97 31.02 -21.60 15.47
CA GLN A 97 31.19 -21.92 14.04
C GLN A 97 29.91 -21.68 13.24
N ALA A 98 28.78 -22.08 13.80
CA ALA A 98 27.43 -21.88 13.22
C ALA A 98 26.42 -21.69 14.34
N ILE A 99 25.24 -21.15 13.97
CA ILE A 99 24.09 -21.00 14.85
C ILE A 99 22.82 -21.17 14.00
N SER A 100 21.79 -21.81 14.54
CA SER A 100 20.49 -21.87 13.86
C SER A 100 19.80 -20.49 13.83
N ASP A 101 18.85 -20.29 12.89
CA ASP A 101 18.07 -19.06 12.82
C ASP A 101 17.28 -18.83 14.11
N GLU A 102 16.66 -19.89 14.63
CA GLU A 102 15.88 -19.87 15.87
C GLU A 102 16.75 -19.50 17.07
N ASP A 103 17.93 -20.09 17.19
CA ASP A 103 18.85 -19.76 18.29
C ASP A 103 19.40 -18.34 18.16
N MET A 104 19.72 -17.90 16.93
CA MET A 104 20.17 -16.53 16.70
C MET A 104 19.10 -15.52 17.09
N ASP A 105 17.86 -15.71 16.64
CA ASP A 105 16.71 -14.85 16.99
C ASP A 105 16.49 -14.83 18.51
N ASN A 106 16.53 -16.00 19.15
CA ASN A 106 16.42 -16.12 20.60
C ASN A 106 17.55 -15.39 21.31
N GLN A 107 18.81 -15.58 20.89
CA GLN A 107 19.94 -14.89 21.53
C GLN A 107 19.83 -13.37 21.39
N LEU A 108 19.37 -12.84 20.26
CA LEU A 108 19.13 -11.41 20.10
C LEU A 108 18.01 -10.92 21.04
N LYS A 109 16.91 -11.66 21.15
CA LYS A 109 15.75 -11.30 21.96
C LYS A 109 16.01 -11.32 23.45
N ILE A 110 16.65 -12.35 23.97
CA ILE A 110 16.95 -12.45 25.41
C ILE A 110 18.03 -11.48 25.89
N ARG A 111 18.74 -10.82 24.97
CA ARG A 111 19.74 -9.78 25.30
C ARG A 111 19.17 -8.36 25.21
N LYS A 112 17.90 -8.18 24.88
CA LYS A 112 17.26 -6.86 24.92
C LYS A 112 17.29 -6.29 26.33
N THR A 113 17.62 -5.02 26.45
CA THR A 113 17.58 -4.28 27.73
C THR A 113 16.17 -3.88 28.15
N ASN A 114 15.23 -3.88 27.20
CA ASN A 114 13.80 -3.72 27.42
C ASN A 114 13.05 -4.80 26.64
N ALA A 115 12.36 -5.68 27.37
CA ALA A 115 11.60 -6.79 26.79
C ALA A 115 10.50 -6.34 25.80
N LEU A 116 9.92 -5.14 26.02
CA LEU A 116 8.85 -4.58 25.19
C LEU A 116 9.38 -3.93 23.88
N SER A 117 10.70 -3.76 23.73
CA SER A 117 11.28 -3.25 22.47
C SER A 117 10.91 -4.15 21.29
N PRO A 118 10.82 -3.59 20.07
CA PRO A 118 10.66 -4.37 18.84
C PRO A 118 11.70 -5.49 18.69
N ASP A 119 11.49 -6.38 17.73
CA ASP A 119 12.51 -7.38 17.39
C ASP A 119 13.77 -6.67 16.82
N PRO A 120 14.97 -7.05 17.23
CA PRO A 120 16.21 -6.48 16.72
C PRO A 120 16.40 -6.76 15.23
N SER A 121 17.20 -5.92 14.54
CA SER A 121 17.63 -6.21 13.17
C SER A 121 18.34 -7.57 13.12
N VAL A 122 18.12 -8.33 12.06
CA VAL A 122 18.83 -9.59 11.80
C VAL A 122 20.35 -9.40 11.63
N GLU A 123 20.79 -8.17 11.39
CA GLU A 123 22.20 -7.78 11.27
C GLU A 123 22.80 -7.22 12.57
N ALA A 124 22.08 -7.32 13.68
CA ALA A 124 22.54 -6.83 14.97
C ALA A 124 23.90 -7.42 15.41
N LEU A 125 24.19 -8.69 15.07
CA LEU A 125 25.48 -9.31 15.32
C LEU A 125 26.64 -8.61 14.59
N LEU A 126 26.42 -8.17 13.34
CA LEU A 126 27.41 -7.41 12.58
C LEU A 126 27.76 -6.10 13.30
N HIS A 127 26.74 -5.37 13.74
CA HIS A 127 26.93 -4.14 14.52
C HIS A 127 27.62 -4.39 15.86
N ALA A 128 27.36 -5.52 16.51
CA ALA A 128 27.99 -5.91 17.77
C ALA A 128 29.48 -6.26 17.60
N PHE A 129 29.86 -6.93 16.49
CA PHE A 129 31.21 -7.41 16.26
C PHE A 129 32.17 -6.31 15.79
N LEU A 130 31.67 -5.30 15.06
CA LEU A 130 32.47 -4.15 14.65
C LEU A 130 32.86 -3.29 15.87
N PRO A 131 34.14 -2.92 16.04
CA PRO A 131 34.61 -2.11 17.17
C PRO A 131 34.06 -0.68 17.20
N PRO A 132 33.93 0.06 16.07
CA PRO A 132 33.54 1.47 16.06
C PRO A 132 32.23 1.75 16.80
N ARG A 133 32.14 2.93 17.42
CA ARG A 133 30.98 3.33 18.21
C ARG A 133 29.72 3.45 17.41
N TYR A 134 29.80 4.03 16.19
CA TYR A 134 28.69 4.23 15.28
C TYR A 134 28.91 3.41 14.02
N VAL A 135 27.86 2.72 13.57
CA VAL A 135 27.85 1.94 12.33
C VAL A 135 26.58 2.29 11.56
N ASP A 136 26.75 2.61 10.29
CA ASP A 136 25.69 2.88 9.32
C ASP A 136 25.74 1.82 8.22
N HIS A 137 24.56 1.33 7.81
CA HIS A 137 24.38 0.42 6.70
C HIS A 137 23.29 0.93 5.76
N SER A 138 23.59 0.91 4.47
CA SER A 138 22.64 1.29 3.43
C SER A 138 22.71 0.40 2.20
N HIS A 139 21.59 0.33 1.46
CA HIS A 139 21.50 -0.32 0.15
C HIS A 139 21.57 0.75 -0.96
N ALA A 140 22.56 1.65 -0.89
CA ALA A 140 22.64 2.80 -1.78
C ALA A 140 22.66 2.40 -3.26
N ASP A 141 21.78 3.00 -4.08
CA ASP A 141 21.60 2.68 -5.50
C ASP A 141 22.92 2.68 -6.29
N SER A 142 23.77 3.70 -6.09
CA SER A 142 25.04 3.80 -6.82
C SER A 142 26.05 2.70 -6.44
N ILE A 143 26.02 2.25 -5.19
CA ILE A 143 26.81 1.10 -4.75
C ILE A 143 26.26 -0.17 -5.40
N LEU A 144 24.93 -0.38 -5.34
CA LEU A 144 24.30 -1.55 -5.96
C LEU A 144 24.51 -1.60 -7.47
N VAL A 145 24.52 -0.46 -8.17
CA VAL A 145 24.89 -0.38 -9.60
C VAL A 145 26.26 -1.01 -9.84
N LEU A 146 27.27 -0.64 -9.05
CA LEU A 146 28.64 -1.15 -9.22
C LEU A 146 28.79 -2.61 -8.78
N THR A 147 28.07 -3.04 -7.74
CA THR A 147 28.10 -4.44 -7.28
C THR A 147 27.48 -5.43 -8.27
N HIS A 148 26.67 -4.95 -9.22
CA HIS A 148 25.99 -5.75 -10.24
C HIS A 148 26.71 -5.73 -11.59
N LEU A 149 27.93 -5.30 -11.65
CA LEU A 149 28.75 -5.39 -12.85
C LEU A 149 29.58 -6.68 -12.83
N LYS A 150 29.82 -7.26 -13.99
CA LYS A 150 30.65 -8.48 -14.14
C LYS A 150 32.00 -8.34 -13.44
N ASP A 151 32.63 -7.16 -13.58
CA ASP A 151 33.89 -6.81 -12.91
C ASP A 151 33.64 -5.82 -11.74
N GLY A 152 32.55 -6.01 -10.99
CA GLY A 152 32.05 -5.09 -9.97
C GLY A 152 33.11 -4.73 -8.91
N GLU A 153 33.93 -5.71 -8.47
CA GLU A 153 35.01 -5.43 -7.52
C GLU A 153 36.05 -4.45 -8.07
N VAL A 154 36.41 -4.58 -9.36
CA VAL A 154 37.37 -3.65 -10.02
C VAL A 154 36.78 -2.24 -10.06
N HIS A 155 35.52 -2.11 -10.49
CA HIS A 155 34.84 -0.83 -10.53
C HIS A 155 34.71 -0.18 -9.15
N LEU A 156 34.41 -0.98 -8.11
CA LEU A 156 34.35 -0.50 -6.73
C LEU A 156 35.71 -0.02 -6.21
N ARG A 157 36.80 -0.74 -6.49
CA ARG A 157 38.15 -0.31 -6.10
C ARG A 157 38.55 0.99 -6.79
N GLU A 158 38.27 1.11 -8.09
CA GLU A 158 38.52 2.37 -8.85
C GLU A 158 37.69 3.56 -8.32
N ALA A 159 36.42 3.32 -8.00
CA ALA A 159 35.50 4.35 -7.55
C ALA A 159 35.76 4.81 -6.11
N LEU A 160 36.01 3.86 -5.20
CA LEU A 160 36.01 4.12 -3.77
C LEU A 160 37.41 4.23 -3.16
N GLY A 161 38.40 3.61 -3.78
CA GLY A 161 39.80 3.64 -3.33
C GLY A 161 40.16 2.56 -2.30
N PRO A 162 41.41 2.62 -1.75
CA PRO A 162 41.99 1.51 -1.01
C PRO A 162 41.49 1.34 0.43
N ARG A 163 40.83 2.35 1.01
CA ARG A 163 40.30 2.31 2.39
C ARG A 163 38.91 1.63 2.50
N VAL A 164 38.52 0.89 1.45
CA VAL A 164 37.24 0.18 1.40
C VAL A 164 37.49 -1.32 1.32
N GLY A 165 36.93 -2.06 2.27
CA GLY A 165 36.86 -3.53 2.20
C GLY A 165 35.78 -3.95 1.22
N ILE A 166 36.04 -4.97 0.40
CA ILE A 166 35.05 -5.54 -0.52
C ILE A 166 34.91 -7.02 -0.22
N LEU A 167 33.68 -7.47 0.01
CA LEU A 167 33.32 -8.87 0.27
C LEU A 167 32.39 -9.37 -0.86
N PRO A 168 32.51 -10.66 -1.23
CA PRO A 168 31.50 -11.30 -2.05
C PRO A 168 30.14 -11.29 -1.34
N TYR A 169 29.08 -11.69 -2.04
CA TYR A 169 27.80 -11.91 -1.37
C TYR A 169 27.91 -12.98 -0.30
N ILE A 170 27.47 -12.66 0.89
CA ILE A 170 27.38 -13.56 2.05
C ILE A 170 25.99 -13.39 2.65
N HIS A 171 25.31 -14.50 2.90
CA HIS A 171 23.99 -14.48 3.52
C HIS A 171 24.03 -13.78 4.89
N SER A 172 23.05 -12.96 5.18
CA SER A 172 22.92 -12.22 6.46
C SER A 172 22.91 -13.17 7.67
N GLY A 173 23.25 -12.65 8.84
CA GLY A 173 23.36 -13.41 10.08
C GLY A 173 24.81 -13.59 10.53
N LEU A 174 25.11 -14.68 11.25
CA LEU A 174 26.43 -14.93 11.81
C LEU A 174 27.54 -14.96 10.75
N PRO A 175 27.38 -15.62 9.58
CA PRO A 175 28.43 -15.67 8.56
C PRO A 175 28.84 -14.28 8.08
N LEU A 176 27.87 -13.42 7.73
CA LEU A 176 28.17 -12.06 7.29
C LEU A 176 28.82 -11.23 8.41
N ALA A 177 28.30 -11.32 9.64
CA ALA A 177 28.83 -10.59 10.78
C ALA A 177 30.32 -10.94 11.05
N LYS A 178 30.70 -12.22 10.93
CA LYS A 178 32.09 -12.67 11.07
C LYS A 178 32.98 -12.16 9.93
N ALA A 179 32.54 -12.31 8.69
CA ALA A 179 33.32 -11.88 7.53
C ALA A 179 33.60 -10.37 7.53
N VAL A 180 32.59 -9.56 7.93
CA VAL A 180 32.73 -8.10 8.05
C VAL A 180 33.70 -7.73 9.18
N ALA A 181 33.65 -8.41 10.32
CA ALA A 181 34.63 -8.19 11.40
C ALA A 181 36.05 -8.58 11.01
N GLU A 182 36.22 -9.69 10.31
CA GLU A 182 37.52 -10.17 9.85
C GLU A 182 38.16 -9.22 8.82
N ILE A 183 37.42 -8.74 7.84
CA ILE A 183 37.94 -7.78 6.86
C ILE A 183 38.30 -6.45 7.51
N TYR A 184 37.48 -5.98 8.50
CA TYR A 184 37.76 -4.79 9.28
C TYR A 184 39.13 -4.91 10.00
N GLU A 185 39.37 -6.00 10.68
CA GLU A 185 40.64 -6.26 11.41
C GLU A 185 41.83 -6.41 10.47
N ARG A 186 41.63 -7.06 9.32
CA ARG A 186 42.71 -7.30 8.34
C ARG A 186 43.23 -6.06 7.65
N ILE A 187 42.31 -5.11 7.29
CA ILE A 187 42.70 -3.90 6.56
C ILE A 187 43.24 -2.80 7.50
N GLY A 188 42.83 -2.81 8.77
CA GLY A 188 43.30 -1.86 9.80
C GLY A 188 42.79 -0.45 9.70
N ALA A 189 42.98 0.23 8.58
CA ALA A 189 42.50 1.62 8.37
C ALA A 189 41.26 1.71 7.47
N VAL A 190 40.37 0.73 7.55
CA VAL A 190 39.16 0.66 6.74
C VAL A 190 38.13 1.70 7.20
N GLU A 191 37.50 2.39 6.27
CA GLU A 191 36.46 3.41 6.52
C GLU A 191 35.07 2.97 6.07
N ALA A 192 35.01 2.02 5.13
CA ALA A 192 33.80 1.43 4.64
C ALA A 192 34.00 -0.02 4.21
N ILE A 193 32.94 -0.81 4.23
CA ILE A 193 32.92 -2.17 3.71
C ILE A 193 31.72 -2.31 2.77
N VAL A 194 31.98 -2.78 1.54
CA VAL A 194 30.95 -3.10 0.54
C VAL A 194 30.80 -4.61 0.48
N VAL A 195 29.58 -5.07 0.55
CA VAL A 195 29.20 -6.47 0.28
C VAL A 195 28.49 -6.50 -1.07
N LEU A 196 29.02 -7.29 -2.01
CA LEU A 196 28.44 -7.41 -3.36
C LEU A 196 26.99 -7.87 -3.27
N TYR A 197 26.13 -7.29 -4.12
CA TYR A 197 24.68 -7.58 -4.17
C TYR A 197 23.90 -7.26 -2.88
N HIS A 198 24.51 -6.52 -1.93
CA HIS A 198 23.87 -6.24 -0.65
C HIS A 198 23.89 -4.73 -0.32
N GLY A 199 25.06 -4.13 -0.15
CA GLY A 199 25.17 -2.71 0.20
C GLY A 199 26.52 -2.31 0.77
N ILE A 200 26.51 -1.18 1.49
CA ILE A 200 27.69 -0.56 2.09
C ILE A 200 27.50 -0.36 3.60
N PHE A 201 28.56 -0.60 4.36
CA PHE A 201 28.71 -0.29 5.77
C PHE A 201 29.74 0.81 5.94
N THR A 202 29.44 1.84 6.74
CA THR A 202 30.38 2.89 7.17
C THR A 202 30.35 3.02 8.68
N PHE A 203 31.42 3.53 9.26
CA PHE A 203 31.55 3.57 10.70
C PHE A 203 32.48 4.67 11.17
N GLY A 204 32.36 5.06 12.43
CA GLY A 204 33.17 6.08 13.10
C GLY A 204 32.98 6.06 14.60
N ASP A 205 33.88 6.76 15.32
CA ASP A 205 33.78 6.93 16.76
C ASP A 205 32.89 8.11 17.16
N ASP A 206 32.59 8.99 16.21
CA ASP A 206 31.54 9.99 16.31
C ASP A 206 30.48 9.82 15.22
N VAL A 207 29.27 10.31 15.49
CA VAL A 207 28.09 10.10 14.64
C VAL A 207 28.20 10.80 13.29
N ARG A 208 28.85 11.98 13.26
CA ARG A 208 29.03 12.75 12.02
C ARG A 208 30.00 12.07 11.09
N THR A 209 31.13 11.59 11.59
CA THR A 209 32.12 10.84 10.80
C THR A 209 31.50 9.61 10.14
N SER A 210 30.72 8.81 10.88
CA SER A 210 30.03 7.65 10.31
C SER A 210 29.09 8.04 9.17
N TYR A 211 28.24 9.05 9.38
CA TYR A 211 27.30 9.56 8.39
C TYR A 211 28.02 10.19 7.17
N GLU A 212 29.02 11.07 7.39
CA GLU A 212 29.73 11.75 6.30
C GLU A 212 30.49 10.76 5.42
N ARG A 213 31.03 9.68 5.99
CA ARG A 213 31.65 8.58 5.22
C ARG A 213 30.61 7.92 4.30
N MET A 214 29.39 7.68 4.77
CA MET A 214 28.32 7.16 3.92
C MET A 214 28.08 8.08 2.72
N ILE A 215 27.90 9.38 2.97
CA ILE A 215 27.68 10.37 1.91
C ILE A 215 28.85 10.45 0.95
N GLU A 216 30.09 10.45 1.48
CA GLU A 216 31.30 10.53 0.68
C GLU A 216 31.44 9.33 -0.28
N TYR A 217 31.37 8.11 0.25
CA TYR A 217 31.57 6.90 -0.57
C TYR A 217 30.44 6.70 -1.60
N VAL A 218 29.20 6.99 -1.23
CA VAL A 218 28.10 6.97 -2.18
C VAL A 218 28.28 8.05 -3.26
N SER A 219 28.73 9.26 -2.91
CA SER A 219 29.01 10.33 -3.87
C SER A 219 30.17 10.00 -4.83
N ARG A 220 31.21 9.29 -4.34
CA ARG A 220 32.29 8.77 -5.18
C ARG A 220 31.76 7.77 -6.21
N ALA A 221 30.90 6.84 -5.80
CA ALA A 221 30.25 5.89 -6.69
C ALA A 221 29.38 6.59 -7.73
N GLU A 222 28.55 7.57 -7.33
CA GLU A 222 27.74 8.39 -8.24
C GLU A 222 28.61 9.12 -9.28
N SER A 223 29.70 9.72 -8.83
CA SER A 223 30.64 10.45 -9.69
C SER A 223 31.34 9.53 -10.69
N TYR A 224 31.73 8.34 -10.22
CA TYR A 224 32.33 7.32 -11.07
C TYR A 224 31.35 6.83 -12.16
N ILE A 225 30.12 6.49 -11.79
CA ILE A 225 29.07 6.08 -12.72
C ILE A 225 28.83 7.19 -13.75
N LYS A 226 28.66 8.43 -13.30
CA LYS A 226 28.45 9.59 -14.18
C LYS A 226 29.61 9.75 -15.18
N LYS A 227 30.86 9.61 -14.73
CA LYS A 227 32.03 9.71 -15.59
C LYS A 227 32.06 8.56 -16.62
N ARG A 228 31.76 7.32 -16.21
CA ARG A 228 31.73 6.17 -17.11
C ARG A 228 30.64 6.26 -18.16
N CYS A 229 29.48 6.80 -17.80
CA CYS A 229 28.41 7.12 -18.75
C CYS A 229 28.71 8.36 -19.59
N ALA A 230 29.94 8.90 -19.59
CA ALA A 230 30.35 10.12 -20.31
C ALA A 230 29.44 11.36 -20.02
N GLY A 231 28.89 11.45 -18.82
CA GLY A 231 27.98 12.52 -18.40
C GLY A 231 26.60 12.51 -19.07
N LYS A 232 26.32 11.53 -19.92
CA LYS A 232 25.02 11.35 -20.57
C LYS A 232 24.16 10.39 -19.74
N SER A 233 22.86 10.63 -19.73
CA SER A 233 21.92 9.59 -19.28
C SER A 233 22.07 8.38 -20.20
N PRO A 234 21.94 7.13 -19.66
CA PRO A 234 21.97 5.94 -20.50
C PRO A 234 21.02 6.09 -21.68
N VAL A 235 21.50 5.81 -22.88
CA VAL A 235 20.67 5.91 -24.08
C VAL A 235 19.63 4.82 -24.03
N ILE A 236 18.36 5.22 -24.03
CA ILE A 236 17.23 4.29 -24.12
C ILE A 236 16.89 4.10 -25.59
N HIS A 237 17.24 2.93 -26.16
CA HIS A 237 16.80 2.55 -27.49
C HIS A 237 15.35 2.15 -27.42
N ARG A 238 14.46 2.96 -28.02
CA ARG A 238 13.00 2.75 -27.96
C ARG A 238 12.55 1.82 -29.09
N LYS A 239 11.84 0.76 -28.71
CA LYS A 239 11.10 -0.07 -29.69
C LYS A 239 10.01 0.77 -30.36
N LYS A 240 9.75 0.50 -31.64
CA LYS A 240 8.54 1.02 -32.32
C LYS A 240 7.32 0.29 -31.75
N ILE A 241 6.64 0.94 -30.80
CA ILE A 241 5.41 0.45 -30.18
C ILE A 241 4.26 1.27 -30.73
N LYS A 242 3.13 0.61 -31.04
CA LYS A 242 1.90 1.31 -31.45
C LYS A 242 1.50 2.33 -30.38
N PRO A 243 1.31 3.61 -30.72
CA PRO A 243 0.88 4.61 -29.76
C PRO A 243 -0.47 4.23 -29.16
N LEU A 244 -0.60 4.42 -27.84
CA LEU A 244 -1.89 4.30 -27.16
C LEU A 244 -2.76 5.48 -27.54
N LYS A 245 -4.01 5.25 -27.91
CA LYS A 245 -4.96 6.31 -28.27
C LYS A 245 -5.28 7.21 -27.08
N ASP A 246 -5.52 6.58 -25.93
CA ASP A 246 -5.72 7.25 -24.64
C ASP A 246 -4.93 6.52 -23.55
N HIS A 247 -3.88 7.16 -23.07
CA HIS A 247 -3.01 6.61 -22.04
C HIS A 247 -3.74 6.32 -20.71
N ARG A 248 -4.62 7.24 -20.27
CA ARG A 248 -5.33 7.09 -18.98
C ARG A 248 -6.30 5.91 -19.04
N SER A 249 -7.10 5.85 -20.09
CA SER A 249 -8.03 4.74 -20.31
C SER A 249 -7.29 3.40 -20.44
N SER A 250 -6.19 3.35 -21.20
CA SER A 250 -5.38 2.13 -21.37
C SER A 250 -4.75 1.69 -20.04
N ALA A 251 -4.25 2.61 -19.22
CA ALA A 251 -3.71 2.30 -17.89
C ALA A 251 -4.81 1.77 -16.95
N SER A 252 -5.98 2.40 -16.91
CA SER A 252 -7.14 1.96 -16.14
C SER A 252 -7.56 0.53 -16.50
N ARG A 253 -7.70 0.24 -17.81
CA ARG A 253 -8.04 -1.08 -18.30
C ARG A 253 -7.00 -2.13 -17.91
N MET A 254 -5.72 -1.80 -18.10
CA MET A 254 -4.60 -2.68 -17.75
C MET A 254 -4.61 -3.06 -16.27
N VAL A 255 -4.76 -2.09 -15.36
CA VAL A 255 -4.75 -2.39 -13.92
C VAL A 255 -5.94 -3.22 -13.49
N ASN A 256 -7.14 -3.00 -14.07
CA ASN A 256 -8.30 -3.86 -13.80
C ASN A 256 -8.01 -5.32 -14.16
N VAL A 257 -7.42 -5.55 -15.33
CA VAL A 257 -7.09 -6.90 -15.81
C VAL A 257 -5.98 -7.54 -14.98
N ILE A 258 -4.89 -6.80 -14.68
CA ILE A 258 -3.80 -7.29 -13.82
C ILE A 258 -4.34 -7.69 -12.44
N ARG A 259 -5.13 -6.81 -11.83
CA ARG A 259 -5.70 -7.03 -10.51
C ARG A 259 -6.59 -8.27 -10.46
N GLY A 260 -7.46 -8.43 -11.46
CA GLY A 260 -8.33 -9.59 -11.56
C GLY A 260 -7.57 -10.88 -11.84
N THR A 261 -6.59 -10.85 -12.75
CA THR A 261 -5.78 -12.04 -13.07
C THR A 261 -4.92 -12.50 -11.89
N CYS A 262 -4.49 -11.60 -11.03
CA CYS A 262 -3.71 -11.93 -9.83
C CYS A 262 -4.57 -12.32 -8.63
N ALA A 263 -5.89 -12.12 -8.65
CA ALA A 263 -6.77 -12.54 -7.57
C ALA A 263 -6.80 -14.08 -7.43
N PHE A 264 -6.83 -14.58 -6.20
CA PHE A 264 -6.81 -16.01 -5.95
C PHE A 264 -7.60 -16.39 -4.69
N PRO A 265 -8.12 -17.63 -4.59
CA PRO A 265 -8.77 -18.12 -3.38
C PRO A 265 -7.78 -18.21 -2.23
N ALA A 266 -8.12 -17.64 -1.07
CA ALA A 266 -7.42 -17.85 0.19
C ALA A 266 -7.78 -19.21 0.79
N ALA A 267 -7.09 -19.61 1.86
CA ALA A 267 -7.30 -20.92 2.50
C ALA A 267 -8.72 -21.09 3.11
N ASP A 268 -9.36 -19.98 3.46
CA ASP A 268 -10.74 -19.93 3.98
C ASP A 268 -11.81 -19.88 2.87
N GLY A 269 -11.39 -19.94 1.60
CA GLY A 269 -12.25 -19.84 0.43
C GLY A 269 -12.63 -18.43 0.02
N SER A 270 -12.25 -17.40 0.79
CA SER A 270 -12.44 -16.01 0.41
C SER A 270 -11.56 -15.63 -0.79
N LEU A 271 -11.96 -14.63 -1.58
CA LEU A 271 -11.15 -14.16 -2.69
C LEU A 271 -10.16 -13.12 -2.22
N GLN A 272 -8.87 -13.47 -2.23
CA GLN A 272 -7.79 -12.51 -2.00
C GLN A 272 -7.68 -11.56 -3.19
N ARG A 273 -7.88 -10.27 -2.96
CA ARG A 273 -7.77 -9.20 -3.93
C ARG A 273 -6.53 -8.36 -3.67
N TRP A 274 -6.08 -7.64 -4.70
CA TRP A 274 -4.90 -6.80 -4.65
C TRP A 274 -5.25 -5.32 -4.82
N TYR A 275 -4.48 -4.45 -4.17
CA TYR A 275 -4.39 -3.05 -4.56
C TYR A 275 -3.30 -2.88 -5.61
N THR A 276 -3.42 -1.85 -6.45
CA THR A 276 -2.42 -1.54 -7.47
C THR A 276 -1.85 -0.14 -7.30
N VAL A 277 -0.61 0.04 -7.79
CA VAL A 277 0.02 1.35 -7.95
C VAL A 277 0.56 1.45 -9.36
N VAL A 278 0.36 2.60 -10.00
CA VAL A 278 0.90 2.91 -11.33
C VAL A 278 1.95 4.00 -11.21
N ARG A 279 3.12 3.76 -11.78
CA ARG A 279 4.18 4.75 -12.00
C ARG A 279 4.29 5.00 -13.49
N ASP A 280 3.66 6.07 -13.96
CA ASP A 280 3.58 6.45 -15.38
C ASP A 280 4.31 7.77 -15.68
N GLY A 281 5.32 8.09 -14.88
CA GLY A 281 6.27 9.17 -15.16
C GLY A 281 7.05 8.93 -16.46
N THR A 282 7.66 9.99 -16.99
CA THR A 282 8.38 9.93 -18.28
C THR A 282 9.45 8.84 -18.29
N GLU A 283 10.23 8.71 -17.21
CA GLU A 283 11.29 7.70 -17.12
C GLU A 283 10.75 6.27 -17.19
N MET A 284 9.70 5.96 -16.44
CA MET A 284 9.10 4.61 -16.44
C MET A 284 8.43 4.29 -17.78
N LYS A 285 7.81 5.27 -18.44
CA LYS A 285 7.29 5.10 -19.80
C LYS A 285 8.40 4.82 -20.80
N ASP A 286 9.51 5.55 -20.72
CA ASP A 286 10.63 5.37 -21.62
C ASP A 286 11.29 3.99 -21.42
N ILE A 287 11.54 3.61 -20.15
CA ILE A 287 12.05 2.27 -19.82
C ILE A 287 11.11 1.18 -20.33
N SER A 288 9.79 1.36 -20.18
CA SER A 288 8.81 0.37 -20.63
C SER A 288 8.80 0.15 -22.16
N ARG A 289 9.28 1.15 -22.91
CA ARG A 289 9.42 1.09 -24.38
C ARG A 289 10.82 0.71 -24.85
N SER A 290 11.76 0.50 -23.93
CA SER A 290 13.14 0.20 -24.31
C SER A 290 13.30 -1.22 -24.86
N GLU A 291 14.34 -1.41 -25.64
CA GLU A 291 14.76 -2.76 -26.11
C GLU A 291 15.18 -3.65 -24.95
N GLU A 292 15.67 -3.05 -23.87
CA GLU A 292 16.16 -3.69 -22.66
C GLU A 292 15.06 -4.07 -21.67
N ALA A 293 13.85 -3.56 -21.83
CA ALA A 293 12.75 -3.71 -20.85
C ALA A 293 12.54 -5.15 -20.38
N GLU A 294 12.50 -6.08 -21.34
CA GLU A 294 12.31 -7.49 -21.06
C GLU A 294 13.49 -8.11 -20.28
N GLY A 295 14.71 -7.84 -20.71
CA GLY A 295 15.91 -8.29 -20.03
C GLY A 295 16.02 -7.74 -18.61
N MET A 296 15.65 -6.46 -18.39
CA MET A 296 15.62 -5.85 -17.06
C MET A 296 14.56 -6.49 -16.15
N CYS A 297 13.38 -6.84 -16.69
CA CYS A 297 12.35 -7.55 -15.92
C CYS A 297 12.79 -8.97 -15.55
N GLY A 298 13.50 -9.65 -16.42
CA GLY A 298 13.98 -11.04 -16.23
C GLY A 298 15.23 -11.19 -15.37
N SER A 299 16.00 -10.10 -15.10
CA SER A 299 17.33 -10.18 -14.50
C SER A 299 17.38 -10.14 -12.95
N GLY A 300 16.27 -10.28 -12.26
CA GLY A 300 16.22 -10.38 -10.80
C GLY A 300 16.30 -9.02 -10.07
N VAL A 301 16.32 -9.08 -8.74
CA VAL A 301 16.40 -7.92 -7.83
C VAL A 301 17.84 -7.41 -7.67
N LEU A 302 17.98 -6.19 -7.12
CA LEU A 302 19.30 -5.61 -6.79
C LEU A 302 19.87 -6.15 -5.47
N THR A 303 19.00 -6.46 -4.53
CA THR A 303 19.37 -7.12 -3.27
C THR A 303 18.32 -8.17 -2.94
N PRO A 304 18.71 -9.34 -2.42
CA PRO A 304 17.77 -10.40 -2.08
C PRO A 304 16.71 -9.98 -1.05
N ASP A 305 17.02 -8.99 -0.22
CA ASP A 305 16.05 -8.41 0.75
C ASP A 305 14.76 -7.90 0.11
N HIS A 306 14.81 -7.49 -1.16
CA HIS A 306 13.65 -6.98 -1.89
C HIS A 306 12.66 -8.07 -2.30
N THR A 307 13.06 -9.35 -2.36
CA THR A 307 12.23 -10.45 -2.90
C THR A 307 10.91 -10.64 -2.19
N ILE A 308 10.86 -10.47 -0.87
CA ILE A 308 9.63 -10.58 -0.09
C ILE A 308 8.60 -9.49 -0.44
N ARG A 309 9.02 -8.41 -1.11
CA ARG A 309 8.17 -7.28 -1.53
C ARG A 309 7.83 -7.31 -3.02
N THR A 310 8.78 -7.72 -3.87
CA THR A 310 8.66 -7.59 -5.33
C THR A 310 8.67 -8.94 -6.07
N LYS A 311 8.97 -10.06 -5.39
CA LYS A 311 9.47 -11.28 -6.01
C LYS A 311 10.82 -11.03 -6.71
N ASN A 312 11.51 -12.10 -7.14
CA ASN A 312 12.80 -11.97 -7.81
C ASN A 312 12.73 -11.29 -9.18
N ARG A 313 11.66 -11.52 -9.93
CA ARG A 313 11.51 -11.04 -11.32
C ARG A 313 10.21 -10.25 -11.49
N ALA A 314 10.17 -9.45 -12.56
CA ALA A 314 8.99 -8.71 -12.98
C ALA A 314 8.39 -9.32 -14.26
N VAL A 315 7.12 -9.07 -14.51
CA VAL A 315 6.44 -9.40 -15.77
C VAL A 315 6.59 -8.24 -16.75
N TYR A 316 7.06 -8.52 -17.96
CA TYR A 316 7.04 -7.55 -19.05
C TYR A 316 5.85 -7.78 -19.99
N LEU A 317 4.99 -6.76 -20.10
CA LEU A 317 3.85 -6.76 -21.03
C LEU A 317 4.22 -5.95 -22.26
N ARG A 318 4.61 -6.64 -23.32
CA ARG A 318 5.16 -6.06 -24.56
C ARG A 318 4.16 -5.20 -25.33
N GLU A 319 2.87 -5.47 -25.16
CA GLU A 319 1.79 -4.83 -25.89
C GLU A 319 0.55 -4.69 -25.01
N VAL A 320 -0.12 -3.56 -25.12
CA VAL A 320 -1.39 -3.26 -24.48
C VAL A 320 -2.47 -3.22 -25.55
N SER A 321 -3.31 -4.25 -25.58
CA SER A 321 -4.42 -4.30 -26.54
C SER A 321 -5.54 -3.34 -26.19
N GLU A 322 -6.20 -2.77 -27.19
CA GLU A 322 -7.43 -1.98 -27.03
C GLU A 322 -8.68 -2.86 -26.88
N ASP A 323 -8.58 -4.15 -27.21
CA ASP A 323 -9.61 -5.14 -26.94
C ASP A 323 -9.42 -5.75 -25.55
N ASP A 324 -10.50 -5.79 -24.72
CA ASP A 324 -10.44 -6.23 -23.33
C ASP A 324 -10.22 -7.74 -23.18
N GLU A 325 -10.72 -8.55 -24.10
CA GLU A 325 -10.53 -10.02 -24.07
C GLU A 325 -9.11 -10.39 -24.46
N GLU A 326 -8.58 -9.76 -25.52
CA GLU A 326 -7.19 -9.94 -25.94
C GLU A 326 -6.23 -9.46 -24.85
N LEU A 327 -6.51 -8.31 -24.20
CA LEU A 327 -5.73 -7.79 -23.09
C LEU A 327 -5.70 -8.80 -21.93
N ARG A 328 -6.86 -9.33 -21.54
CA ARG A 328 -6.98 -10.35 -20.50
C ARG A 328 -6.20 -11.61 -20.85
N LYS A 329 -6.32 -12.10 -22.08
CA LYS A 329 -5.59 -13.28 -22.56
C LYS A 329 -4.08 -13.09 -22.43
N LYS A 330 -3.54 -11.95 -22.90
CA LYS A 330 -2.10 -11.63 -22.85
C LYS A 330 -1.59 -11.52 -21.39
N VAL A 331 -2.32 -10.82 -20.54
CA VAL A 331 -1.95 -10.68 -19.12
C VAL A 331 -1.99 -12.04 -18.41
N SER A 332 -3.06 -12.81 -18.60
CA SER A 332 -3.21 -14.15 -18.00
C SER A 332 -2.10 -15.10 -18.47
N GLN A 333 -1.74 -15.08 -19.74
CA GLN A 333 -0.63 -15.87 -20.27
C GLN A 333 0.70 -15.50 -19.60
N SER A 334 0.99 -14.19 -19.47
CA SER A 334 2.22 -13.71 -18.86
C SER A 334 2.28 -14.02 -17.35
N VAL A 335 1.17 -13.90 -16.64
CA VAL A 335 1.08 -14.27 -15.20
C VAL A 335 1.26 -15.78 -15.02
N ASN A 336 0.66 -16.62 -15.87
CA ASN A 336 0.83 -18.06 -15.79
C ASN A 336 2.27 -18.50 -16.11
N GLN A 337 2.92 -17.89 -17.10
CA GLN A 337 4.35 -18.12 -17.38
C GLN A 337 5.21 -17.77 -16.17
N PHE A 338 4.95 -16.63 -15.53
CA PHE A 338 5.65 -16.24 -14.30
C PHE A 338 5.45 -17.26 -13.17
N LYS A 339 4.20 -17.69 -12.92
CA LYS A 339 3.87 -18.70 -11.90
C LYS A 339 4.61 -20.01 -12.14
N THR A 340 4.57 -20.50 -13.38
CA THR A 340 5.27 -21.75 -13.78
C THR A 340 6.78 -21.63 -13.54
N ALA A 341 7.39 -20.51 -13.92
CA ALA A 341 8.81 -20.26 -13.71
C ALA A 341 9.17 -20.18 -12.22
N TYR A 342 8.32 -19.52 -11.41
CA TYR A 342 8.48 -19.44 -9.96
C TYR A 342 8.40 -20.82 -9.29
N ASP A 343 7.39 -21.61 -9.67
CA ASP A 343 7.17 -22.97 -9.15
C ASP A 343 8.32 -23.90 -9.51
N HIS A 344 8.86 -23.78 -10.73
CA HIS A 344 10.01 -24.53 -11.20
C HIS A 344 11.26 -24.19 -10.37
N THR A 345 11.58 -22.88 -10.24
CA THR A 345 12.73 -22.41 -9.44
C THR A 345 12.63 -22.87 -7.98
N PHE A 346 11.45 -22.76 -7.37
CA PHE A 346 11.21 -23.23 -6.01
C PHE A 346 11.53 -24.73 -5.89
N SER A 347 10.95 -25.55 -6.77
CA SER A 347 11.10 -27.00 -6.74
C SER A 347 12.56 -27.44 -6.95
N GLU A 348 13.28 -26.78 -7.87
CA GLU A 348 14.70 -27.03 -8.10
C GLU A 348 15.56 -26.71 -6.87
N GLN A 349 15.32 -25.53 -6.23
CA GLN A 349 16.11 -25.11 -5.06
C GLN A 349 15.84 -26.01 -3.85
N VAL A 350 14.59 -26.37 -3.58
CA VAL A 350 14.21 -27.31 -2.51
C VAL A 350 14.91 -28.66 -2.72
N LYS A 351 14.89 -29.20 -3.94
CA LYS A 351 15.55 -30.46 -4.28
C LYS A 351 17.07 -30.36 -4.15
N LYS A 352 17.69 -29.31 -4.72
CA LYS A 352 19.14 -29.09 -4.70
C LYS A 352 19.68 -28.95 -3.27
N LYS A 353 18.96 -28.19 -2.44
CA LYS A 353 19.37 -27.90 -1.06
C LYS A 353 18.92 -28.98 -0.06
N ARG A 354 18.06 -29.93 -0.46
CA ARG A 354 17.51 -31.00 0.38
C ARG A 354 16.80 -30.48 1.64
N ILE A 355 15.99 -29.43 1.49
CA ILE A 355 15.27 -28.79 2.58
C ILE A 355 13.77 -28.87 2.34
N ALA A 356 12.97 -28.84 3.41
CA ALA A 356 11.52 -28.66 3.36
C ALA A 356 11.19 -27.18 3.60
N ARG A 357 10.41 -26.59 2.71
CA ARG A 357 9.88 -25.21 2.83
C ARG A 357 8.46 -25.16 2.30
N GLU A 358 7.62 -24.38 2.93
CA GLU A 358 6.31 -24.05 2.41
C GLU A 358 6.45 -22.98 1.32
N LYS A 359 5.84 -23.25 0.16
CA LYS A 359 5.91 -22.34 -0.98
C LYS A 359 5.05 -21.10 -0.74
N LEU A 360 5.63 -19.93 -0.94
CA LEU A 360 4.89 -18.67 -0.95
C LEU A 360 3.99 -18.60 -2.20
N ASP A 361 2.98 -17.70 -2.16
CA ASP A 361 2.14 -17.49 -3.33
C ASP A 361 2.99 -17.17 -4.58
N PRO A 362 2.64 -17.73 -5.75
CA PRO A 362 3.47 -17.60 -6.96
C PRO A 362 3.13 -16.37 -7.81
N TYR A 363 2.28 -15.46 -7.34
CA TYR A 363 1.83 -14.35 -8.16
C TYR A 363 2.89 -13.24 -8.25
N PRO A 364 3.07 -12.61 -9.44
CA PRO A 364 3.98 -11.49 -9.62
C PRO A 364 3.50 -10.26 -8.82
N ARG A 365 4.46 -9.43 -8.40
CA ARG A 365 4.20 -8.16 -7.72
C ARG A 365 4.44 -6.96 -8.62
N VAL A 366 5.22 -7.13 -9.68
CA VAL A 366 5.75 -6.06 -10.51
C VAL A 366 5.48 -6.38 -11.98
N PHE A 367 4.90 -5.41 -12.69
CA PHE A 367 4.63 -5.45 -14.12
C PHE A 367 5.20 -4.19 -14.78
N LEU A 368 5.92 -4.35 -15.85
CA LEU A 368 6.34 -3.26 -16.72
C LEU A 368 5.55 -3.35 -18.02
N ALA A 369 4.64 -2.41 -18.27
CA ALA A 369 3.73 -2.44 -19.42
C ALA A 369 4.16 -1.40 -20.47
N ALA A 370 4.41 -1.87 -21.69
CA ALA A 370 4.92 -1.05 -22.78
C ALA A 370 4.02 0.16 -23.08
N GLY A 371 4.58 1.36 -22.93
CA GLY A 371 3.88 2.62 -23.16
C GLY A 371 3.02 3.11 -21.99
N ILE A 372 2.76 2.29 -20.99
CA ILE A 372 2.08 2.70 -19.75
C ILE A 372 3.11 3.05 -18.67
N GLY A 373 4.07 2.17 -18.41
CA GLY A 373 5.04 2.29 -17.34
C GLY A 373 5.01 1.10 -16.39
N LEU A 374 5.26 1.37 -15.10
CA LEU A 374 5.33 0.37 -14.05
C LEU A 374 3.96 0.22 -13.36
N VAL A 375 3.52 -1.02 -13.16
CA VAL A 375 2.33 -1.37 -12.37
C VAL A 375 2.75 -2.38 -11.32
N THR A 376 2.36 -2.15 -10.06
CA THR A 376 2.64 -3.07 -8.97
C THR A 376 1.36 -3.45 -8.24
N VAL A 377 1.39 -4.63 -7.60
CA VAL A 377 0.28 -5.15 -6.81
C VAL A 377 0.76 -5.48 -5.39
N GLY A 378 -0.13 -5.28 -4.42
CA GLY A 378 0.13 -5.59 -3.01
C GLY A 378 -1.17 -5.91 -2.26
N MET A 379 -1.08 -6.73 -1.20
CA MET A 379 -2.24 -7.07 -0.35
C MET A 379 -2.76 -5.87 0.44
N THR A 380 -1.92 -4.87 0.65
CA THR A 380 -2.28 -3.56 1.17
C THR A 380 -1.83 -2.48 0.19
N ARG A 381 -2.43 -1.29 0.27
CA ARG A 381 -2.00 -0.13 -0.54
C ARG A 381 -0.53 0.22 -0.27
N GLU A 382 -0.12 0.11 0.98
CA GLU A 382 1.28 0.33 1.38
C GLU A 382 2.21 -0.71 0.74
N ALA A 383 1.85 -2.00 0.77
CA ALA A 383 2.65 -3.05 0.13
C ALA A 383 2.80 -2.83 -1.39
N ALA A 384 1.73 -2.39 -2.07
CA ALA A 384 1.79 -2.06 -3.49
C ALA A 384 2.70 -0.85 -3.77
N ARG A 385 2.69 0.18 -2.89
CA ARG A 385 3.56 1.37 -2.98
C ARG A 385 5.02 1.00 -2.73
N VAL A 386 5.29 0.23 -1.68
CA VAL A 386 6.64 -0.29 -1.38
C VAL A 386 7.21 -1.07 -2.57
N ALA A 387 6.41 -1.95 -3.17
CA ALA A 387 6.81 -2.69 -4.37
C ALA A 387 7.10 -1.74 -5.56
N ALA A 388 6.32 -0.67 -5.73
CA ALA A 388 6.52 0.31 -6.80
C ALA A 388 7.84 1.09 -6.63
N ASP A 389 8.11 1.59 -5.42
CA ASP A 389 9.33 2.34 -5.12
C ASP A 389 10.58 1.46 -5.33
N ILE A 390 10.57 0.22 -4.82
CA ILE A 390 11.67 -0.74 -5.02
C ILE A 390 11.86 -1.07 -6.50
N ALA A 391 10.77 -1.31 -7.24
CA ALA A 391 10.86 -1.68 -8.65
C ALA A 391 11.35 -0.52 -9.53
N GLU A 392 10.92 0.71 -9.25
CA GLU A 392 11.38 1.93 -9.93
C GLU A 392 12.89 2.12 -9.73
N HIS A 393 13.39 2.08 -8.48
CA HIS A 393 14.81 2.12 -8.18
C HIS A 393 15.59 0.98 -8.83
N THR A 394 15.04 -0.24 -8.81
CA THR A 394 15.66 -1.42 -9.45
C THR A 394 15.84 -1.21 -10.95
N LEU A 395 14.81 -0.78 -11.66
CA LEU A 395 14.88 -0.55 -13.11
C LEU A 395 15.86 0.57 -13.47
N MET A 396 15.85 1.68 -12.70
CA MET A 396 16.78 2.79 -12.88
C MET A 396 18.23 2.38 -12.62
N ALA A 397 18.49 1.59 -11.57
CA ALA A 397 19.83 1.09 -11.27
C ALA A 397 20.35 0.14 -12.36
N LYS A 398 19.51 -0.77 -12.86
CA LYS A 398 19.85 -1.65 -13.98
C LYS A 398 20.19 -0.87 -15.26
N LEU A 399 19.40 0.16 -15.56
CA LEU A 399 19.67 1.03 -16.70
C LEU A 399 21.03 1.74 -16.56
N ARG A 400 21.33 2.26 -15.35
CA ARG A 400 22.63 2.90 -15.06
C ARG A 400 23.78 1.89 -15.14
N ALA A 401 23.62 0.67 -14.61
CA ALA A 401 24.62 -0.38 -14.68
C ALA A 401 25.00 -0.71 -16.13
N LYS A 402 24.04 -0.84 -17.02
CA LYS A 402 24.28 -1.04 -18.46
C LYS A 402 25.06 0.10 -19.11
N GLY A 403 24.93 1.32 -18.62
CA GLY A 403 25.72 2.45 -19.08
C GLY A 403 27.20 2.41 -18.66
N VAL A 404 27.53 1.61 -17.65
CA VAL A 404 28.89 1.43 -17.12
C VAL A 404 29.54 0.16 -17.67
N GLY A 405 28.81 -0.97 -17.72
CA GLY A 405 29.34 -2.27 -18.11
C GLY A 405 28.29 -3.36 -18.24
N GLU A 406 28.72 -4.62 -18.27
CA GLU A 406 27.84 -5.78 -18.33
C GLU A 406 27.17 -6.01 -16.98
N TYR A 407 25.82 -5.97 -16.95
CA TYR A 407 25.03 -6.25 -15.74
C TYR A 407 25.04 -7.74 -15.42
N LEU A 408 25.40 -8.09 -14.19
CA LEU A 408 25.38 -9.45 -13.67
C LEU A 408 24.37 -9.55 -12.50
N PRO A 409 23.30 -10.34 -12.62
CA PRO A 409 22.35 -10.54 -11.53
C PRO A 409 22.92 -11.44 -10.44
N ILE A 410 22.40 -11.29 -9.21
CA ILE A 410 22.63 -12.26 -8.14
C ILE A 410 22.03 -13.62 -8.51
N SER A 411 22.60 -14.71 -7.97
CA SER A 411 22.16 -16.07 -8.28
C SER A 411 20.75 -16.37 -7.74
N ASP A 412 19.97 -17.18 -8.49
CA ASP A 412 18.66 -17.65 -8.02
C ASP A 412 18.78 -18.48 -6.72
N SER A 413 19.92 -19.08 -6.44
CA SER A 413 20.19 -19.82 -5.21
C SER A 413 20.27 -18.91 -3.99
N ASP A 414 21.00 -17.78 -4.13
CA ASP A 414 21.17 -16.82 -3.03
C ASP A 414 19.87 -16.04 -2.78
N VAL A 415 19.15 -15.73 -3.86
CA VAL A 415 17.82 -15.13 -3.80
C VAL A 415 16.83 -16.04 -3.07
N PHE A 416 16.83 -17.34 -3.39
CA PHE A 416 15.97 -18.32 -2.73
C PHE A 416 16.29 -18.42 -1.23
N ASP A 417 17.57 -18.45 -0.84
CA ASP A 417 17.95 -18.53 0.57
C ASP A 417 17.39 -17.35 1.37
N MET A 418 17.42 -16.14 0.80
CA MET A 418 16.87 -14.95 1.45
C MET A 418 15.34 -14.93 1.44
N GLU A 419 14.69 -15.27 0.31
CA GLU A 419 13.23 -15.26 0.20
C GLU A 419 12.57 -16.24 1.18
N TYR A 420 13.19 -17.41 1.36
CA TYR A 420 12.70 -18.48 2.24
C TYR A 420 13.38 -18.51 3.61
N TRP A 421 14.13 -17.47 3.94
CA TRP A 421 14.70 -17.30 5.28
C TRP A 421 13.61 -16.96 6.30
N SER A 422 13.55 -17.76 7.39
CA SER A 422 12.50 -17.62 8.40
C SER A 422 12.43 -16.22 9.02
N LEU A 423 13.60 -15.59 9.26
CA LEU A 423 13.69 -14.25 9.84
C LEU A 423 13.30 -13.15 8.84
N GLN A 424 13.49 -13.36 7.55
CA GLN A 424 13.05 -12.44 6.51
C GLN A 424 11.52 -12.49 6.37
N GLN A 425 10.93 -13.69 6.40
CA GLN A 425 9.48 -13.88 6.31
C GLN A 425 8.73 -13.31 7.52
N LYS A 426 9.33 -13.27 8.72
CA LYS A 426 8.75 -12.60 9.90
C LYS A 426 8.43 -11.13 9.64
N LYS A 427 9.17 -10.44 8.75
CA LYS A 427 8.91 -9.04 8.37
C LYS A 427 7.55 -8.85 7.64
N LEU A 428 6.95 -9.91 7.11
CA LEU A 428 5.63 -9.86 6.46
C LEU A 428 4.47 -9.83 7.46
N GLY A 429 4.71 -10.17 8.72
CA GLY A 429 3.69 -10.30 9.76
C GLY A 429 2.81 -11.56 9.59
N LYS A 430 2.07 -11.91 10.64
CA LYS A 430 1.07 -13.01 10.66
C LYS A 430 -0.25 -12.49 11.22
N THR A 431 -0.72 -11.33 10.76
CA THR A 431 -2.02 -10.81 11.18
C THR A 431 -3.12 -11.39 10.30
N VAL A 432 -4.24 -11.78 10.92
CA VAL A 432 -5.46 -12.10 10.16
C VAL A 432 -5.91 -10.84 9.44
N PRO A 433 -6.06 -10.88 8.11
CA PRO A 433 -6.48 -9.69 7.36
C PRO A 433 -7.88 -9.25 7.79
N PRO A 434 -8.16 -7.94 7.86
CA PRO A 434 -9.51 -7.44 8.06
C PRO A 434 -10.50 -7.97 7.01
N LEU A 435 -11.77 -8.08 7.38
CA LEU A 435 -12.84 -8.70 6.59
C LEU A 435 -12.93 -8.20 5.14
N LEU A 436 -12.72 -6.92 4.90
CA LEU A 436 -12.82 -6.29 3.58
C LEU A 436 -11.46 -5.86 3.02
N GLN A 437 -10.36 -6.40 3.54
CA GLN A 437 -9.04 -6.09 3.00
C GLN A 437 -8.95 -6.47 1.52
N GLY A 438 -8.33 -5.60 0.74
CA GLY A 438 -8.19 -5.78 -0.71
C GLY A 438 -9.40 -5.26 -1.50
N GLN A 439 -10.52 -4.91 -0.86
CA GLN A 439 -11.69 -4.34 -1.53
C GLN A 439 -11.60 -2.82 -1.69
N VAL A 440 -12.02 -2.32 -2.85
CA VAL A 440 -12.15 -0.90 -3.17
C VAL A 440 -13.63 -0.55 -3.22
N ALA A 441 -14.07 0.32 -2.31
CA ALA A 441 -15.44 0.79 -2.18
C ALA A 441 -15.60 2.22 -2.71
N VAL A 442 -16.58 2.44 -3.59
CA VAL A 442 -16.93 3.76 -4.13
C VAL A 442 -18.32 4.17 -3.60
N ILE A 443 -18.39 5.30 -2.89
CA ILE A 443 -19.61 5.78 -2.24
C ILE A 443 -20.02 7.12 -2.88
N THR A 444 -21.15 7.17 -3.58
CA THR A 444 -21.70 8.44 -4.07
C THR A 444 -22.53 9.13 -2.98
N GLY A 445 -22.58 10.47 -2.97
CA GLY A 445 -23.14 11.20 -1.82
C GLY A 445 -22.30 11.03 -0.56
N GLY A 446 -20.97 10.87 -0.72
CA GLY A 446 -20.01 10.63 0.35
C GLY A 446 -19.81 11.80 1.30
N GLY A 447 -20.21 13.02 0.92
CA GLY A 447 -20.19 14.22 1.77
C GLY A 447 -21.38 14.34 2.74
N GLY A 448 -22.33 13.38 2.71
CA GLY A 448 -23.50 13.36 3.59
C GLY A 448 -23.34 12.44 4.81
N ALA A 449 -24.25 12.58 5.78
CA ALA A 449 -24.24 11.80 7.03
C ALA A 449 -24.27 10.28 6.79
N ILE A 450 -25.12 9.79 5.88
CA ILE A 450 -25.18 8.36 5.54
C ILE A 450 -23.87 7.91 4.91
N GLY A 451 -23.31 8.73 3.98
CA GLY A 451 -22.00 8.45 3.35
C GLY A 451 -20.87 8.35 4.35
N LEU A 452 -20.83 9.22 5.36
CA LEU A 452 -19.87 9.16 6.48
C LEU A 452 -19.97 7.84 7.24
N GLY A 453 -21.20 7.48 7.70
CA GLY A 453 -21.39 6.25 8.49
C GLY A 453 -21.05 4.97 7.69
N ILE A 454 -21.34 4.94 6.39
CA ILE A 454 -20.93 3.83 5.51
C ILE A 454 -19.40 3.77 5.40
N ALA A 455 -18.76 4.91 5.15
CA ALA A 455 -17.31 4.99 5.00
C ALA A 455 -16.58 4.57 6.27
N GLU A 456 -17.06 5.00 7.45
CA GLU A 456 -16.48 4.58 8.74
C GLU A 456 -16.48 3.07 8.90
N GLN A 457 -17.60 2.42 8.65
CA GLN A 457 -17.69 0.97 8.82
C GLN A 457 -16.85 0.22 7.80
N LEU A 458 -16.78 0.67 6.56
CA LEU A 458 -15.94 0.05 5.53
C LEU A 458 -14.44 0.19 5.85
N LEU A 459 -14.00 1.38 6.30
CA LEU A 459 -12.60 1.61 6.74
C LEU A 459 -12.25 0.77 7.96
N ALA A 460 -13.14 0.68 8.95
CA ALA A 460 -12.94 -0.13 10.15
C ALA A 460 -12.76 -1.63 9.82
N HIS A 461 -13.35 -2.10 8.72
CA HIS A 461 -13.20 -3.48 8.23
C HIS A 461 -12.11 -3.63 7.15
N GLY A 462 -11.30 -2.61 6.90
CA GLY A 462 -10.09 -2.68 6.07
C GLY A 462 -10.26 -2.43 4.58
N ALA A 463 -11.44 -2.01 4.12
CA ALA A 463 -11.62 -1.59 2.73
C ALA A 463 -10.88 -0.29 2.42
N ALA A 464 -10.47 -0.09 1.17
CA ALA A 464 -10.13 1.23 0.66
C ALA A 464 -11.42 1.93 0.20
N VAL A 465 -11.63 3.17 0.65
CA VAL A 465 -12.86 3.93 0.43
C VAL A 465 -12.58 5.15 -0.44
N VAL A 466 -13.41 5.33 -1.47
CA VAL A 466 -13.45 6.54 -2.29
C VAL A 466 -14.76 7.26 -2.04
N LEU A 467 -14.68 8.41 -1.38
CA LEU A 467 -15.82 9.30 -1.19
C LEU A 467 -16.07 10.11 -2.46
N CYS A 468 -17.30 10.09 -2.95
CA CYS A 468 -17.68 10.84 -4.16
C CYS A 468 -18.87 11.74 -3.86
N ASP A 469 -18.79 13.02 -4.24
CA ASP A 469 -19.88 13.97 -4.08
C ASP A 469 -19.76 15.10 -5.12
N ILE A 470 -20.84 15.80 -5.38
CA ILE A 470 -20.83 17.04 -6.16
C ILE A 470 -20.34 18.23 -5.31
N ASP A 471 -20.52 18.18 -3.99
CA ASP A 471 -20.14 19.22 -3.05
C ASP A 471 -18.73 18.97 -2.49
N ALA A 472 -17.74 19.58 -3.12
CA ALA A 472 -16.33 19.43 -2.75
C ALA A 472 -16.03 19.90 -1.32
N ALA A 473 -16.76 20.88 -0.78
CA ALA A 473 -16.51 21.39 0.57
C ALA A 473 -16.97 20.38 1.64
N ARG A 474 -18.17 19.82 1.49
CA ARG A 474 -18.67 18.73 2.35
C ARG A 474 -17.79 17.49 2.25
N LEU A 475 -17.40 17.13 1.03
CA LEU A 475 -16.51 16.00 0.78
C LEU A 475 -15.18 16.14 1.54
N LYS A 476 -14.55 17.31 1.45
CA LYS A 476 -13.32 17.62 2.18
C LYS A 476 -13.50 17.54 3.70
N LYS A 477 -14.64 18.00 4.22
CA LYS A 477 -14.97 17.91 5.65
C LYS A 477 -15.05 16.45 6.13
N VAL A 478 -15.84 15.63 5.42
CA VAL A 478 -15.98 14.20 5.75
C VAL A 478 -14.63 13.47 5.62
N HIS A 479 -13.87 13.76 4.56
CA HIS A 479 -12.52 13.23 4.39
C HIS A 479 -11.61 13.56 5.59
N SER A 480 -11.60 14.81 6.05
CA SER A 480 -10.77 15.23 7.20
C SER A 480 -11.14 14.49 8.50
N ILE A 481 -12.45 14.29 8.75
CA ILE A 481 -12.93 13.53 9.92
C ILE A 481 -12.39 12.08 9.86
N LEU A 482 -12.58 11.42 8.73
CA LEU A 482 -12.17 10.03 8.53
C LEU A 482 -10.64 9.87 8.53
N SER A 483 -9.91 10.81 7.91
CA SER A 483 -8.45 10.83 7.90
C SER A 483 -7.86 10.94 9.31
N THR A 484 -8.46 11.77 10.17
CA THR A 484 -8.04 11.89 11.58
C THR A 484 -8.19 10.58 12.34
N LYS A 485 -9.23 9.79 12.05
CA LYS A 485 -9.54 8.54 12.76
C LYS A 485 -8.84 7.30 12.18
N TYR A 486 -8.73 7.22 10.84
CA TYR A 486 -8.26 6.02 10.12
C TYR A 486 -6.98 6.26 9.30
N GLY A 487 -6.49 7.49 9.24
CA GLY A 487 -5.39 7.89 8.35
C GLY A 487 -5.82 7.96 6.87
N ASP A 488 -4.88 8.42 6.01
CA ASP A 488 -5.14 8.62 4.58
C ASP A 488 -4.84 7.38 3.71
N SER A 489 -4.26 6.34 4.31
CA SER A 489 -3.74 5.20 3.54
C SER A 489 -4.81 4.51 2.67
N ASN A 490 -6.04 4.36 3.22
CA ASN A 490 -7.16 3.70 2.56
C ASN A 490 -8.32 4.65 2.23
N LEU A 491 -8.08 5.96 2.27
CA LEU A 491 -9.13 6.96 2.04
C LEU A 491 -8.76 7.84 0.85
N GLU A 492 -9.73 8.03 -0.05
CA GLU A 492 -9.62 8.86 -1.25
C GLU A 492 -10.91 9.64 -1.46
N GLN A 493 -10.86 10.65 -2.33
CA GLN A 493 -12.03 11.42 -2.71
C GLN A 493 -12.04 11.77 -4.20
N ALA A 494 -13.24 11.90 -4.77
CA ALA A 494 -13.45 12.35 -6.15
C ALA A 494 -14.71 13.23 -6.23
N THR A 495 -14.61 14.35 -6.95
CA THR A 495 -15.76 15.27 -7.13
C THR A 495 -16.33 15.11 -8.52
N PHE A 496 -17.62 14.75 -8.61
CA PHE A 496 -18.38 14.68 -9.87
C PHE A 496 -19.89 14.72 -9.62
N ASP A 497 -20.64 15.03 -10.68
CA ASP A 497 -22.10 14.96 -10.70
C ASP A 497 -22.56 13.60 -11.26
N VAL A 498 -23.37 12.85 -10.52
CA VAL A 498 -23.93 11.56 -10.95
C VAL A 498 -24.86 11.69 -12.17
N THR A 499 -25.36 12.88 -12.49
CA THR A 499 -26.19 13.14 -13.66
C THR A 499 -25.36 13.33 -14.94
N ASP A 500 -24.07 13.67 -14.83
CA ASP A 500 -23.12 13.79 -15.94
C ASP A 500 -22.36 12.47 -16.14
N PHE A 501 -22.85 11.65 -17.05
CA PHE A 501 -22.25 10.33 -17.33
C PHE A 501 -20.79 10.42 -17.79
N LYS A 502 -20.42 11.43 -18.56
CA LYS A 502 -19.05 11.57 -19.08
C LYS A 502 -18.05 11.88 -17.96
N SER A 503 -18.39 12.82 -17.09
CA SER A 503 -17.58 13.15 -15.91
C SER A 503 -17.42 11.94 -14.97
N LEU A 504 -18.50 11.19 -14.76
CA LEU A 504 -18.54 10.00 -13.94
C LEU A 504 -17.67 8.86 -14.52
N ASP A 505 -17.76 8.59 -15.82
CA ASP A 505 -16.95 7.56 -16.50
C ASP A 505 -15.44 7.88 -16.38
N GLN A 506 -15.06 9.14 -16.56
CA GLN A 506 -13.70 9.61 -16.36
C GLN A 506 -13.22 9.43 -14.92
N ALA A 507 -14.10 9.75 -13.94
CA ALA A 507 -13.77 9.56 -12.53
C ALA A 507 -13.56 8.06 -12.19
N PHE A 508 -14.37 7.16 -12.73
CA PHE A 508 -14.23 5.72 -12.51
C PHE A 508 -12.96 5.16 -13.17
N ALA A 509 -12.60 5.68 -14.34
CA ALA A 509 -11.31 5.33 -14.97
C ALA A 509 -10.12 5.78 -14.09
N GLU A 510 -10.20 6.98 -13.50
CA GLU A 510 -9.13 7.49 -12.61
C GLU A 510 -9.08 6.72 -11.28
N ILE A 511 -10.23 6.39 -10.67
CA ILE A 511 -10.31 5.53 -9.48
C ILE A 511 -9.67 4.17 -9.76
N SER A 512 -10.02 3.56 -10.90
CA SER A 512 -9.42 2.31 -11.33
C SER A 512 -7.91 2.42 -11.51
N ARG A 513 -7.42 3.48 -12.17
CA ARG A 513 -5.99 3.71 -12.36
C ARG A 513 -5.22 3.83 -11.03
N ARG A 514 -5.84 4.49 -10.02
CA ARG A 514 -5.21 4.73 -8.71
C ARG A 514 -5.28 3.54 -7.75
N LEU A 515 -6.36 2.75 -7.81
CA LEU A 515 -6.65 1.70 -6.82
C LEU A 515 -6.73 0.29 -7.43
N GLY A 516 -6.72 0.20 -8.76
CA GLY A 516 -6.79 -1.07 -9.49
C GLY A 516 -8.18 -1.49 -9.94
N GLY A 517 -9.24 -0.90 -9.38
CA GLY A 517 -10.61 -1.24 -9.74
C GLY A 517 -11.65 -0.86 -8.70
N ILE A 518 -12.79 -1.52 -8.76
CA ILE A 518 -13.94 -1.33 -7.86
C ILE A 518 -14.48 -2.70 -7.48
N ASP A 519 -14.70 -2.96 -6.17
CA ASP A 519 -15.29 -4.21 -5.68
C ASP A 519 -16.66 -3.97 -5.06
N LEU A 520 -16.84 -2.80 -4.45
CA LEU A 520 -18.07 -2.36 -3.84
C LEU A 520 -18.49 -0.99 -4.38
N LEU A 521 -19.70 -0.92 -4.94
CA LEU A 521 -20.31 0.33 -5.34
C LEU A 521 -21.49 0.62 -4.43
N VAL A 522 -21.53 1.83 -3.88
CA VAL A 522 -22.63 2.28 -3.02
C VAL A 522 -23.29 3.52 -3.62
N PRO A 523 -24.32 3.34 -4.48
CA PRO A 523 -25.15 4.43 -4.96
C PRO A 523 -25.98 4.99 -3.80
N ASN A 524 -25.50 6.09 -3.19
CA ASN A 524 -26.10 6.75 -2.03
C ASN A 524 -26.51 8.19 -2.32
N ALA A 525 -25.98 8.81 -3.38
CA ALA A 525 -26.37 10.18 -3.78
C ALA A 525 -27.90 10.30 -3.98
N GLY A 526 -28.49 11.33 -3.38
CA GLY A 526 -29.94 11.54 -3.51
C GLY A 526 -30.39 12.88 -2.91
N ILE A 527 -31.48 13.41 -3.47
CA ILE A 527 -32.13 14.64 -3.01
C ILE A 527 -33.60 14.39 -2.82
N ALA A 528 -34.28 15.29 -2.09
CA ALA A 528 -35.73 15.29 -1.94
C ALA A 528 -36.28 16.67 -2.16
N HIS A 529 -37.54 16.73 -2.54
CA HIS A 529 -38.38 17.93 -2.54
C HIS A 529 -39.72 17.62 -1.90
N VAL A 530 -40.19 18.52 -1.03
CA VAL A 530 -41.45 18.35 -0.31
C VAL A 530 -42.47 19.32 -0.93
N ALA A 531 -43.49 18.77 -1.56
CA ALA A 531 -44.62 19.51 -2.10
C ALA A 531 -45.82 18.58 -2.28
N ARG A 532 -47.05 19.07 -2.12
CA ARG A 532 -48.26 18.34 -2.50
C ARG A 532 -48.28 18.18 -4.03
N ILE A 533 -49.00 17.20 -4.54
CA ILE A 533 -48.99 16.90 -6.00
C ILE A 533 -49.43 18.12 -6.81
N GLU A 534 -50.45 18.83 -6.33
CA GLU A 534 -50.95 20.06 -6.97
C GLU A 534 -49.95 21.23 -6.99
N ASP A 535 -49.00 21.26 -6.03
CA ASP A 535 -48.00 22.31 -5.86
C ASP A 535 -46.60 21.91 -6.36
N LEU A 536 -46.42 20.65 -6.76
CA LEU A 536 -45.11 20.11 -7.17
C LEU A 536 -44.76 20.60 -8.59
N ALA A 537 -43.83 21.56 -8.67
CA ALA A 537 -43.33 22.04 -9.94
C ALA A 537 -42.68 20.92 -10.76
N PRO A 538 -42.99 20.77 -12.08
CA PRO A 538 -42.43 19.74 -12.95
C PRO A 538 -40.90 19.70 -12.94
N GLU A 539 -40.26 20.86 -12.92
CA GLU A 539 -38.77 20.99 -12.91
C GLU A 539 -38.16 20.41 -11.62
N LYS A 540 -38.86 20.51 -10.48
CA LYS A 540 -38.45 19.92 -9.21
C LYS A 540 -38.66 18.41 -9.22
N PHE A 541 -39.73 17.93 -9.82
CA PHE A 541 -39.93 16.50 -10.06
C PHE A 541 -38.79 15.94 -10.91
N ASP A 542 -38.49 16.55 -12.06
CA ASP A 542 -37.45 16.15 -12.98
C ASP A 542 -36.06 16.17 -12.33
N GLN A 543 -35.75 17.18 -11.52
CA GLN A 543 -34.51 17.29 -10.79
C GLN A 543 -34.29 16.09 -9.82
N VAL A 544 -35.36 15.72 -9.08
CA VAL A 544 -35.29 14.56 -8.16
C VAL A 544 -35.13 13.25 -8.93
N MET A 545 -35.83 13.06 -10.04
CA MET A 545 -35.71 11.90 -10.92
C MET A 545 -34.32 11.82 -11.56
N ALA A 546 -33.76 12.94 -12.00
CA ALA A 546 -32.42 13.00 -12.59
C ALA A 546 -31.32 12.52 -11.60
N VAL A 547 -31.39 12.99 -10.36
CA VAL A 547 -30.35 12.59 -9.36
C VAL A 547 -30.62 11.19 -8.84
N ASN A 548 -31.82 10.89 -8.35
CA ASN A 548 -32.08 9.67 -7.59
C ASN A 548 -32.19 8.43 -8.49
N LEU A 549 -32.81 8.54 -9.66
CA LEU A 549 -33.03 7.43 -10.59
C LEU A 549 -31.94 7.39 -11.67
N LYS A 550 -31.84 8.45 -12.50
CA LYS A 550 -30.85 8.46 -13.60
C LYS A 550 -29.43 8.47 -13.08
N GLY A 551 -29.15 9.18 -11.97
CA GLY A 551 -27.85 9.15 -11.30
C GLY A 551 -27.49 7.75 -10.84
N THR A 552 -28.40 7.03 -10.18
CA THR A 552 -28.19 5.61 -9.78
C THR A 552 -27.91 4.73 -11.00
N PHE A 553 -28.69 4.87 -12.08
CA PHE A 553 -28.47 4.17 -13.33
C PHE A 553 -27.08 4.46 -13.91
N ASN A 554 -26.67 5.71 -13.99
CA ASN A 554 -25.40 6.12 -14.54
C ASN A 554 -24.23 5.50 -13.76
N VAL A 555 -24.30 5.54 -12.42
CA VAL A 555 -23.28 5.00 -11.51
C VAL A 555 -23.14 3.47 -11.69
N ILE A 556 -24.25 2.74 -11.73
CA ILE A 556 -24.27 1.31 -12.03
C ILE A 556 -23.68 1.05 -13.41
N LYS A 557 -24.18 1.72 -14.44
CA LYS A 557 -23.72 1.55 -15.83
C LYS A 557 -22.22 1.76 -16.00
N ALA A 558 -21.65 2.79 -15.40
CA ALA A 558 -20.21 3.09 -15.49
C ALA A 558 -19.33 2.04 -14.77
N SER A 559 -19.86 1.34 -13.77
CA SER A 559 -19.13 0.31 -13.03
C SER A 559 -19.03 -1.03 -13.78
N VAL A 560 -20.00 -1.34 -14.66
CA VAL A 560 -20.07 -2.63 -15.38
C VAL A 560 -18.78 -2.97 -16.15
N PRO A 561 -18.19 -2.04 -16.94
CA PRO A 561 -16.94 -2.33 -17.65
C PRO A 561 -15.78 -2.63 -16.69
N VAL A 562 -15.76 -2.03 -15.50
CA VAL A 562 -14.72 -2.29 -14.47
C VAL A 562 -14.87 -3.71 -13.93
N PHE A 563 -16.07 -4.09 -13.47
CA PHE A 563 -16.36 -5.47 -13.00
C PHE A 563 -16.04 -6.51 -14.07
N ARG A 564 -16.44 -6.27 -15.32
CA ARG A 564 -16.16 -7.18 -16.44
C ARG A 564 -14.67 -7.37 -16.66
N ARG A 565 -13.88 -6.28 -16.63
CA ARG A 565 -12.42 -6.34 -16.80
C ARG A 565 -11.72 -7.02 -15.63
N GLN A 566 -12.15 -6.81 -14.41
CA GLN A 566 -11.61 -7.50 -13.23
C GLN A 566 -11.94 -8.99 -13.27
N GLY A 567 -13.20 -9.35 -13.54
CA GLY A 567 -13.65 -10.75 -13.55
C GLY A 567 -13.59 -11.42 -12.18
N THR A 568 -13.67 -10.62 -11.11
CA THR A 568 -13.62 -11.08 -9.70
C THR A 568 -14.98 -10.97 -9.02
N GLY A 569 -16.03 -10.72 -9.80
CA GLY A 569 -17.32 -10.36 -9.22
C GLY A 569 -17.28 -9.01 -8.52
N GLY A 570 -18.22 -8.78 -7.61
CA GLY A 570 -18.31 -7.56 -6.82
C GLY A 570 -19.67 -7.38 -6.16
N ASN A 571 -19.86 -6.21 -5.55
CA ASN A 571 -21.10 -5.84 -4.86
C ASN A 571 -21.57 -4.45 -5.25
N ILE A 572 -22.86 -4.32 -5.44
CA ILE A 572 -23.55 -3.03 -5.54
C ILE A 572 -24.60 -2.99 -4.43
N VAL A 573 -24.47 -2.02 -3.51
CA VAL A 573 -25.42 -1.83 -2.41
C VAL A 573 -26.09 -0.48 -2.54
N VAL A 574 -27.32 -0.46 -3.08
CA VAL A 574 -28.07 0.78 -3.35
C VAL A 574 -28.74 1.26 -2.07
N ILE A 575 -28.45 2.51 -1.70
CA ILE A 575 -29.14 3.15 -0.58
C ILE A 575 -30.48 3.69 -1.09
N SER A 576 -31.51 2.89 -0.84
CA SER A 576 -32.88 3.17 -1.21
C SER A 576 -33.63 3.94 -0.09
N SER A 577 -34.82 3.59 0.28
CA SER A 577 -35.56 4.23 1.34
C SER A 577 -36.75 3.36 1.79
N LYS A 578 -37.14 3.50 3.04
CA LYS A 578 -38.42 2.95 3.50
C LYS A 578 -39.61 3.45 2.66
N ASN A 579 -39.50 4.63 2.02
CA ASN A 579 -40.52 5.22 1.18
C ASN A 579 -40.87 4.42 -0.09
N VAL A 580 -40.07 3.38 -0.41
CA VAL A 580 -40.41 2.42 -1.47
C VAL A 580 -41.71 1.65 -1.13
N PHE A 581 -41.88 1.31 0.14
CA PHE A 581 -43.00 0.50 0.62
C PHE A 581 -44.05 1.32 1.40
N ASP A 582 -43.63 2.36 2.14
CA ASP A 582 -44.47 3.26 2.93
C ASP A 582 -44.23 4.74 2.52
N PRO A 583 -44.81 5.19 1.39
CA PRO A 583 -44.63 6.54 0.90
C PRO A 583 -45.26 7.58 1.82
N GLY A 584 -44.61 8.72 1.99
CA GLY A 584 -45.15 9.83 2.76
C GLY A 584 -45.90 10.85 1.90
N ALA A 585 -47.00 11.43 2.40
CA ALA A 585 -47.67 12.56 1.76
C ALA A 585 -46.66 13.71 1.54
N ALA A 586 -46.82 14.44 0.42
CA ALA A 586 -45.92 15.49 -0.05
C ALA A 586 -44.49 15.05 -0.43
N PHE A 587 -44.22 13.75 -0.50
CA PHE A 587 -42.96 13.19 -1.00
C PHE A 587 -43.10 12.49 -2.36
N GLY A 588 -43.97 13.00 -3.24
CA GLY A 588 -44.31 12.34 -4.50
C GLY A 588 -43.09 12.07 -5.38
N ALA A 589 -42.29 13.09 -5.74
CA ALA A 589 -41.08 12.92 -6.56
C ALA A 589 -40.07 12.01 -5.91
N TYR A 590 -39.81 12.18 -4.60
CA TYR A 590 -38.81 11.36 -3.87
C TYR A 590 -39.23 9.89 -3.81
N SER A 591 -40.46 9.59 -3.38
CA SER A 591 -40.95 8.23 -3.27
C SER A 591 -40.98 7.52 -4.63
N ALA A 592 -41.44 8.19 -5.68
CA ALA A 592 -41.43 7.67 -7.04
C ALA A 592 -40.03 7.38 -7.53
N SER A 593 -39.07 8.31 -7.32
CA SER A 593 -37.67 8.11 -7.73
C SER A 593 -36.99 6.95 -7.01
N LYS A 594 -37.23 6.81 -5.69
CA LYS A 594 -36.67 5.70 -4.89
C LYS A 594 -37.29 4.36 -5.23
N ALA A 595 -38.59 4.29 -5.50
CA ALA A 595 -39.27 3.07 -5.98
C ALA A 595 -38.75 2.65 -7.37
N ALA A 596 -38.57 3.60 -8.28
CA ALA A 596 -38.00 3.32 -9.61
C ALA A 596 -36.53 2.84 -9.53
N ALA A 597 -35.68 3.51 -8.74
CA ALA A 597 -34.30 3.09 -8.53
C ALA A 597 -34.20 1.71 -7.87
N HIS A 598 -35.10 1.40 -6.93
CA HIS A 598 -35.20 0.10 -6.29
C HIS A 598 -35.54 -1.01 -7.29
N GLN A 599 -36.54 -0.77 -8.15
CA GLN A 599 -36.91 -1.74 -9.21
C GLN A 599 -35.78 -1.90 -10.25
N LEU A 600 -35.11 -0.81 -10.64
CA LEU A 600 -33.93 -0.86 -11.51
C LEU A 600 -32.81 -1.71 -10.89
N SER A 601 -32.61 -1.62 -9.57
CA SER A 601 -31.61 -2.43 -8.87
C SER A 601 -31.90 -3.92 -8.92
N LYS A 602 -33.18 -4.33 -8.90
CA LYS A 602 -33.57 -5.73 -9.11
C LYS A 602 -33.28 -6.20 -10.53
N VAL A 603 -33.48 -5.37 -11.54
CA VAL A 603 -33.09 -5.66 -12.93
C VAL A 603 -31.57 -5.82 -13.01
N ALA A 604 -30.81 -4.90 -12.41
CA ALA A 604 -29.35 -5.00 -12.37
C ALA A 604 -28.86 -6.28 -11.66
N ALA A 605 -29.57 -6.75 -10.63
CA ALA A 605 -29.24 -8.04 -9.98
C ALA A 605 -29.37 -9.23 -10.93
N LEU A 606 -30.38 -9.22 -11.82
CA LEU A 606 -30.57 -10.28 -12.82
C LEU A 606 -29.50 -10.20 -13.91
N GLU A 607 -29.19 -9.01 -14.42
CA GLU A 607 -28.29 -8.83 -15.56
C GLU A 607 -26.81 -9.00 -15.15
N LEU A 608 -26.42 -8.58 -13.95
CA LEU A 608 -25.02 -8.60 -13.54
C LEU A 608 -24.59 -9.87 -12.81
N ALA A 609 -25.53 -10.80 -12.57
CA ALA A 609 -25.25 -12.09 -11.97
C ALA A 609 -24.23 -12.92 -12.79
N GLU A 610 -24.28 -12.82 -14.12
CA GLU A 610 -23.31 -13.49 -15.02
C GLU A 610 -21.86 -13.02 -14.81
N LEU A 611 -21.67 -11.79 -14.28
CA LEU A 611 -20.37 -11.24 -13.94
C LEU A 611 -19.95 -11.57 -12.49
N GLY A 612 -20.76 -12.33 -11.76
CA GLY A 612 -20.57 -12.57 -10.32
C GLY A 612 -20.82 -11.32 -9.46
N VAL A 613 -21.53 -10.32 -9.97
CA VAL A 613 -21.84 -9.09 -9.24
C VAL A 613 -23.18 -9.24 -8.51
N ARG A 614 -23.17 -9.07 -7.19
CA ARG A 614 -24.35 -9.05 -6.35
C ARG A 614 -24.90 -7.64 -6.25
N VAL A 615 -26.22 -7.46 -6.36
CA VAL A 615 -26.88 -6.17 -6.24
C VAL A 615 -27.96 -6.27 -5.17
N ASN A 616 -27.81 -5.50 -4.10
CA ASN A 616 -28.73 -5.48 -2.97
C ASN A 616 -29.12 -4.06 -2.59
N MET A 617 -30.17 -3.91 -1.81
CA MET A 617 -30.73 -2.63 -1.42
C MET A 617 -30.79 -2.52 0.10
N VAL A 618 -30.44 -1.35 0.64
CA VAL A 618 -30.66 -0.97 2.03
C VAL A 618 -31.70 0.13 2.08
N ASN A 619 -32.75 -0.07 2.91
CA ASN A 619 -33.87 0.86 3.04
C ASN A 619 -33.84 1.51 4.44
N PRO A 620 -33.08 2.63 4.63
CA PRO A 620 -33.06 3.32 5.90
C PRO A 620 -34.34 4.16 6.11
N ASP A 621 -34.69 4.37 7.39
CA ASP A 621 -35.58 5.43 7.80
C ASP A 621 -34.76 6.70 8.14
N ALA A 622 -35.37 7.64 8.85
CA ALA A 622 -34.86 8.98 9.13
C ALA A 622 -33.48 9.00 9.77
N ILE A 623 -32.43 9.29 8.98
CA ILE A 623 -31.06 9.54 9.43
C ILE A 623 -30.82 11.05 9.45
N PHE A 624 -30.69 11.66 10.63
CA PHE A 624 -30.52 13.10 10.80
C PHE A 624 -29.06 13.57 10.71
N GLY A 625 -28.11 12.65 10.92
CA GLY A 625 -26.71 13.00 11.13
C GLY A 625 -26.45 13.48 12.56
N ASP A 626 -25.28 14.05 12.78
CA ASP A 626 -24.81 14.56 14.06
C ASP A 626 -24.44 16.06 13.97
N ALA A 627 -23.75 16.58 15.01
CA ALA A 627 -23.31 17.97 15.06
C ALA A 627 -22.17 18.26 14.07
N GLU A 628 -21.40 17.24 13.68
CA GLU A 628 -20.27 17.38 12.74
C GLU A 628 -20.75 17.29 11.30
N VAL A 629 -21.59 16.29 10.97
CA VAL A 629 -22.09 16.07 9.60
C VAL A 629 -23.60 15.85 9.65
N SER A 630 -24.34 16.93 9.39
CA SER A 630 -25.78 16.91 9.28
C SER A 630 -26.26 16.27 7.98
N SER A 631 -27.47 15.70 7.99
CA SER A 631 -28.10 15.17 6.79
C SER A 631 -28.69 16.33 5.92
N ARG A 632 -28.11 16.50 4.71
CA ARG A 632 -28.60 17.50 3.76
C ARG A 632 -30.08 17.31 3.40
N LEU A 633 -30.54 16.08 3.35
CA LEU A 633 -31.98 15.82 3.13
C LEU A 633 -32.80 16.41 4.26
N TRP A 634 -32.40 16.23 5.51
CA TRP A 634 -33.12 16.77 6.66
C TRP A 634 -32.97 18.29 6.80
N GLU A 635 -31.87 18.90 6.34
CA GLU A 635 -31.75 20.36 6.23
C GLU A 635 -32.82 20.93 5.31
N LEU A 636 -33.13 20.22 4.21
CA LEU A 636 -34.12 20.65 3.23
C LEU A 636 -35.56 20.38 3.68
N VAL A 637 -35.85 19.19 4.21
CA VAL A 637 -37.22 18.76 4.49
C VAL A 637 -37.64 18.95 5.94
N GLY A 638 -36.67 19.07 6.86
CA GLY A 638 -36.90 19.20 8.31
C GLY A 638 -37.75 20.39 8.68
N PRO A 639 -37.48 21.64 8.20
CA PRO A 639 -38.25 22.84 8.54
C PRO A 639 -39.75 22.70 8.28
N GLU A 640 -40.11 22.19 7.11
CA GLU A 640 -41.53 22.00 6.76
C GLU A 640 -42.17 20.88 7.59
N ARG A 641 -41.42 19.82 7.89
CA ARG A 641 -41.88 18.72 8.76
C ARG A 641 -42.09 19.17 10.21
N MET A 642 -41.22 20.02 10.74
CA MET A 642 -41.39 20.63 12.06
C MET A 642 -42.61 21.53 12.10
N LYS A 643 -42.75 22.44 11.12
CA LYS A 643 -43.88 23.34 11.01
C LYS A 643 -45.22 22.60 10.93
N SER A 644 -45.33 21.62 10.04
CA SER A 644 -46.55 20.85 9.82
C SER A 644 -47.03 20.03 11.04
N ARG A 645 -46.13 19.75 12.01
CA ARG A 645 -46.38 18.95 13.20
C ARG A 645 -46.30 19.73 14.51
N GLY A 646 -45.91 20.99 14.46
CA GLY A 646 -45.70 21.80 15.67
C GLY A 646 -44.56 21.29 16.53
N LEU A 647 -43.48 20.77 15.90
CA LEU A 647 -42.36 20.15 16.60
C LEU A 647 -41.10 21.02 16.46
N ASP A 648 -40.22 20.94 17.45
CA ASP A 648 -38.84 21.41 17.38
C ASP A 648 -37.91 20.32 16.80
N PRO A 649 -36.62 20.56 16.59
CA PRO A 649 -35.69 19.57 16.03
C PRO A 649 -35.60 18.27 16.83
N GLU A 650 -35.60 18.34 18.18
CA GLU A 650 -35.53 17.13 19.01
C GLU A 650 -36.87 16.39 19.04
N GLY A 651 -37.98 17.13 19.09
CA GLY A 651 -39.34 16.57 18.94
C GLY A 651 -39.53 15.85 17.61
N LEU A 652 -38.94 16.36 16.51
CA LEU A 652 -38.97 15.67 15.23
C LEU A 652 -38.16 14.36 15.27
N ARG A 653 -36.99 14.33 15.89
CA ARG A 653 -36.18 13.11 16.08
C ARG A 653 -36.95 12.08 16.92
N GLU A 654 -37.56 12.55 18.00
CA GLU A 654 -38.35 11.70 18.88
C GLU A 654 -39.61 11.15 18.17
N TYR A 655 -40.27 11.95 17.36
CA TYR A 655 -41.39 11.49 16.54
C TYR A 655 -41.00 10.30 15.64
N TYR A 656 -39.87 10.39 14.96
CA TYR A 656 -39.38 9.29 14.10
C TYR A 656 -38.94 8.08 14.92
N ARG A 657 -38.35 8.28 16.10
CA ARG A 657 -38.02 7.21 17.03
C ARG A 657 -39.25 6.44 17.50
N GLN A 658 -40.33 7.15 17.87
CA GLN A 658 -41.55 6.54 18.42
C GLN A 658 -42.36 5.76 17.38
N ARG A 659 -42.22 6.00 16.12
CA ARG A 659 -43.01 5.31 15.10
C ARG A 659 -42.50 3.92 14.70
N ASN A 660 -41.25 3.56 15.01
CA ASN A 660 -40.75 2.22 14.77
C ASN A 660 -40.96 1.30 15.99
N LEU A 661 -41.01 -0.02 15.75
CA LEU A 661 -41.33 -1.00 16.78
C LEU A 661 -40.31 -1.04 17.92
N LEU A 662 -39.01 -0.93 17.60
CA LEU A 662 -37.92 -1.00 18.57
C LEU A 662 -37.74 0.30 19.35
N LYS A 663 -38.47 1.38 19.01
CA LYS A 663 -38.29 2.72 19.57
C LYS A 663 -36.81 3.17 19.51
N ALA A 664 -36.11 2.74 18.45
CA ALA A 664 -34.70 2.99 18.25
C ALA A 664 -34.45 4.24 17.37
N ARG A 665 -33.40 4.99 17.69
CA ARG A 665 -32.84 5.99 16.76
C ARG A 665 -32.04 5.24 15.70
N VAL A 666 -32.39 5.43 14.43
CA VAL A 666 -31.62 4.87 13.31
C VAL A 666 -30.47 5.82 13.01
N LEU A 667 -29.25 5.29 13.02
CA LEU A 667 -28.01 6.02 12.82
C LEU A 667 -27.34 5.65 11.50
N ALA A 668 -26.48 6.51 11.00
CA ALA A 668 -25.70 6.29 9.78
C ALA A 668 -24.81 5.03 9.89
N GLU A 669 -24.26 4.78 11.08
CA GLU A 669 -23.50 3.57 11.41
C GLU A 669 -24.30 2.29 11.15
N HIS A 670 -25.60 2.26 11.47
CA HIS A 670 -26.44 1.08 11.23
C HIS A 670 -26.57 0.78 9.72
N VAL A 671 -26.62 1.83 8.89
CA VAL A 671 -26.59 1.68 7.43
C VAL A 671 -25.22 1.16 6.97
N GLY A 672 -24.13 1.69 7.55
CA GLY A 672 -22.78 1.19 7.29
C GLY A 672 -22.62 -0.30 7.60
N ASN A 673 -23.13 -0.75 8.74
CA ASN A 673 -23.10 -2.18 9.14
C ASN A 673 -23.88 -3.06 8.14
N ALA A 674 -25.03 -2.58 7.64
CA ALA A 674 -25.78 -3.28 6.60
C ALA A 674 -25.02 -3.36 5.27
N VAL A 675 -24.28 -2.33 4.91
CA VAL A 675 -23.41 -2.33 3.72
C VAL A 675 -22.26 -3.30 3.91
N VAL A 676 -21.61 -3.35 5.08
CA VAL A 676 -20.55 -4.33 5.39
C VAL A 676 -21.09 -5.76 5.29
N PHE A 677 -22.28 -6.05 5.80
CA PHE A 677 -22.92 -7.35 5.67
C PHE A 677 -23.04 -7.80 4.20
N PHE A 678 -23.53 -6.95 3.32
CA PHE A 678 -23.63 -7.28 1.90
C PHE A 678 -22.25 -7.28 1.18
N ALA A 679 -21.29 -6.47 1.61
CA ALA A 679 -19.96 -6.40 1.03
C ALA A 679 -19.10 -7.62 1.38
N SER A 680 -19.37 -8.26 2.52
CA SER A 680 -18.71 -9.50 2.92
C SER A 680 -19.15 -10.65 2.02
N ASP A 681 -18.25 -11.60 1.77
CA ASP A 681 -18.57 -12.80 0.99
C ASP A 681 -19.22 -13.92 1.85
N GLN A 682 -19.80 -13.56 3.01
CA GLN A 682 -20.36 -14.52 3.97
C GLN A 682 -21.69 -15.16 3.49
N THR A 683 -22.43 -14.48 2.61
CA THR A 683 -23.69 -15.00 2.07
C THR A 683 -23.79 -14.77 0.57
N PRO A 684 -24.31 -15.74 -0.23
CA PRO A 684 -24.53 -15.58 -1.67
C PRO A 684 -25.83 -14.82 -1.96
N THR A 685 -26.02 -13.64 -1.33
CA THR A 685 -27.27 -12.89 -1.40
C THR A 685 -27.22 -11.84 -2.50
N THR A 686 -28.21 -11.86 -3.42
CA THR A 686 -28.44 -10.83 -4.46
C THR A 686 -29.94 -10.56 -4.62
N GLY A 687 -30.33 -9.35 -5.00
CA GLY A 687 -31.72 -8.93 -5.17
C GLY A 687 -32.46 -8.67 -3.85
N ALA A 688 -31.78 -8.79 -2.70
CA ALA A 688 -32.39 -8.63 -1.39
C ALA A 688 -32.58 -7.15 -1.02
N THR A 689 -33.58 -6.91 -0.19
CA THR A 689 -33.88 -5.62 0.44
C THR A 689 -33.77 -5.74 1.95
N LEU A 690 -32.90 -4.93 2.57
CA LEU A 690 -32.71 -4.90 4.01
C LEU A 690 -33.24 -3.59 4.60
N PRO A 691 -34.36 -3.61 5.34
CA PRO A 691 -34.80 -2.45 6.10
C PRO A 691 -33.85 -2.14 7.26
N VAL A 692 -33.48 -0.86 7.40
CA VAL A 692 -32.71 -0.32 8.53
C VAL A 692 -33.53 0.83 9.11
N ASP A 693 -34.65 0.48 9.77
CA ASP A 693 -35.70 1.42 10.16
C ASP A 693 -36.25 1.21 11.58
N GLY A 694 -35.69 0.27 12.34
CA GLY A 694 -36.18 -0.10 13.68
C GLY A 694 -37.51 -0.85 13.67
N GLY A 695 -37.96 -1.31 12.50
CA GLY A 695 -39.22 -2.00 12.31
C GLY A 695 -40.40 -1.01 12.12
N VAL A 696 -40.53 -0.44 10.91
CA VAL A 696 -41.71 0.32 10.49
C VAL A 696 -42.69 -0.66 9.81
N PRO A 697 -43.82 -1.06 10.45
CA PRO A 697 -44.64 -2.15 9.94
C PRO A 697 -45.22 -1.92 8.53
N ALA A 698 -45.55 -0.67 8.18
CA ALA A 698 -46.03 -0.32 6.85
C ALA A 698 -44.92 -0.41 5.76
N ALA A 699 -43.64 -0.41 6.15
CA ALA A 699 -42.46 -0.47 5.25
C ALA A 699 -41.88 -1.87 5.12
N PHE A 700 -42.48 -2.91 5.67
CA PHE A 700 -41.98 -4.28 5.50
C PHE A 700 -41.99 -4.68 4.03
N PRO A 701 -40.86 -5.22 3.50
CA PRO A 701 -40.81 -5.73 2.13
C PRO A 701 -41.84 -6.84 1.91
N ARG A 702 -42.55 -6.76 0.79
CA ARG A 702 -43.55 -7.78 0.39
C ARG A 702 -43.16 -8.42 -0.94
#